data_a2014bc8e0e29cba5724f9fcb1927734
#
_entry.id   a2014bc8e0e29cba5724f9fcb1927734
#
_cell.length_a   1.000
_cell.length_b   1.000
_cell.length_c   1.000
_cell.angle_alpha   90.00
_cell.angle_beta   90.00
_cell.angle_gamma   90.00
#
_symmetry.space_group_name_H-M   'P 1'
#
loop_
_entity.id
_entity.type
_entity.pdbx_description
1 polymer ?
#
loop_
_entity_poly.entity_id
_entity_poly.type
_entity_poly.pdbx_seq_one_letter_code
_entity_poly.pdbx_strand_id
1 'polypeptide(L)'
;MGIAILSAPVLRAGDSVPGGGRTAAEIVTEAPVSLVGKSDSPAFREERMPGCPVSLVGKSDSPAVGENDSPAFREERIPGCPVSHVGENDLPAVGEIDSPAVGEGDTLTLRDVIVSSTFSKVSRSPLRLATIDSETLRERAAARTYPELLKGIPSLYATSESGSYGDAKLNIRGFGQENISVLLNGIPISGLVTGSMYWNNWMGLADATYAVQVQKGVGASLLSDGSVGGSVNILTDSPSETFTAEAGFYGSDYGTMKGYVKVASGALPKGWSMNMMLSHVRGSGYVDATSVNSYAYMLSVSKRFGEEHSIIFTALGSPEKHEQRSSRLSFAEVSEYGLSYNKNWGYRDGKVFNLSLNNYFKPYFTLQHIWSGEKVSMKNSVYVAFASGGGRWSETKGKPLSSYTADGLIDWTSAIASNRNPDGSAANILSQYTAGHTHAGVISTLEYVLGRGFKVGAGLHGQIYNTWEEETIDDLLGADFWIEDYEGKSLAGLAGRDPVKHVGDKVRTENGKNTSHGTAYLSLSYESERLSFDLGASLFGSRTRRWDLYNYVGDDVWSDAAAGTGASIKGGALFKAGKGHSVYASAGWYSRLPYSSVWFSSGNNEITRDVTNERNMLGEIGWRHSWASGNFELTGYSAYWKNKSLMSSKYKQIDSEDSRYMVTGLDALHLGVELSFFQRLGRWLEAEAFASVGDWKWKNDVNAIIYDDYSGVAVGKVDVYCDGLPVGDAPQTQIGANLKALLPKGFAVRASWQFNDRMYADFDPLTRTDPEDRTPSYRLPSYHLLGADASWTGNFGKFSLTVFVQGNNLLGTSFIERGKDGSSHDSDTFTGFWGFGRNADFGARISF
;
A
#
# COMPACT_ATOMS: atom_id res chain seq x y z
N MET A 1 -34.90 -3.58 -20.67
CA MET A 1 -34.92 -4.36 -19.42
C MET A 1 -34.27 -3.48 -18.36
N GLY A 2 -35.09 -2.79 -17.59
CA GLY A 2 -34.62 -1.75 -16.65
C GLY A 2 -34.05 -2.38 -15.39
N ILE A 3 -32.85 -1.99 -15.04
CA ILE A 3 -32.22 -2.30 -13.76
C ILE A 3 -32.65 -1.22 -12.78
N ALA A 4 -33.53 -1.61 -11.83
CA ALA A 4 -33.86 -0.77 -10.69
C ALA A 4 -32.62 -0.65 -9.78
N ILE A 5 -32.08 0.54 -9.66
CA ILE A 5 -31.07 0.88 -8.66
C ILE A 5 -31.79 0.98 -7.32
N LEU A 6 -31.51 0.07 -6.42
CA LEU A 6 -31.91 0.16 -5.02
C LEU A 6 -31.20 1.35 -4.38
N SER A 7 -31.93 2.44 -4.23
CA SER A 7 -31.53 3.59 -3.42
C SER A 7 -31.76 3.25 -1.95
N ALA A 8 -30.72 3.31 -1.15
CA ALA A 8 -30.82 3.34 0.30
C ALA A 8 -31.59 4.60 0.75
N PRO A 9 -32.35 4.54 1.86
CA PRO A 9 -33.26 5.60 2.22
C PRO A 9 -32.47 6.85 2.65
N VAL A 10 -32.68 7.93 1.92
CA VAL A 10 -32.39 9.28 2.35
C VAL A 10 -33.46 9.65 3.39
N LEU A 11 -33.06 9.92 4.61
CA LEU A 11 -33.91 10.52 5.62
C LEU A 11 -34.41 11.88 5.10
N ARG A 12 -35.66 11.97 4.80
CA ARG A 12 -36.39 13.22 4.52
C ARG A 12 -36.63 13.93 5.86
N ALA A 13 -36.05 15.10 6.02
CA ALA A 13 -36.57 16.09 6.96
C ALA A 13 -37.83 16.72 6.33
N GLY A 14 -38.96 16.63 7.00
CA GLY A 14 -40.22 17.20 6.60
C GLY A 14 -40.50 18.49 7.33
N ASP A 15 -40.92 19.44 6.54
CA ASP A 15 -41.90 20.51 6.73
C ASP A 15 -41.86 21.52 7.89
N SER A 16 -41.60 22.74 7.47
CA SER A 16 -42.38 23.99 7.43
C SER A 16 -42.35 24.93 8.64
N VAL A 17 -41.74 26.07 8.37
CA VAL A 17 -42.22 27.48 8.23
C VAL A 17 -42.80 28.19 9.47
N PRO A 18 -42.74 29.51 9.64
CA PRO A 18 -41.92 30.59 9.09
C PRO A 18 -41.45 31.68 10.10
N GLY A 19 -40.54 32.50 9.64
CA GLY A 19 -40.64 33.92 9.91
C GLY A 19 -39.59 34.58 10.82
N GLY A 20 -38.82 35.49 10.20
CA GLY A 20 -38.46 36.71 10.82
C GLY A 20 -37.01 37.02 11.13
N GLY A 21 -36.36 37.62 10.16
CA GLY A 21 -35.64 38.89 10.39
C GLY A 21 -34.22 38.90 10.96
N ARG A 22 -33.26 39.20 10.05
CA ARG A 22 -32.09 40.06 10.25
C ARG A 22 -31.11 39.77 11.36
N THR A 23 -29.90 39.58 11.08
CA THR A 23 -28.75 40.40 10.66
C THR A 23 -27.48 39.64 10.88
N ALA A 24 -26.53 39.92 10.01
CA ALA A 24 -25.18 39.41 9.96
C ALA A 24 -24.47 39.35 11.29
N ALA A 25 -23.75 38.25 11.53
CA ALA A 25 -22.38 38.26 11.98
C ALA A 25 -21.80 36.92 11.65
N GLU A 26 -20.77 36.99 10.87
CA GLU A 26 -19.61 36.15 10.76
C GLU A 26 -19.49 35.01 11.74
N ILE A 27 -18.87 33.95 11.20
CA ILE A 27 -17.88 33.14 11.86
C ILE A 27 -18.21 31.67 11.85
N VAL A 28 -17.43 30.97 11.08
CA VAL A 28 -16.32 30.13 11.47
C VAL A 28 -16.71 28.73 11.92
N THR A 29 -16.32 27.70 11.36
CA THR A 29 -15.19 26.81 11.32
C THR A 29 -15.47 25.37 11.33
N GLU A 30 -14.66 24.60 10.93
CA GLU A 30 -13.63 23.64 11.22
C GLU A 30 -13.87 22.22 10.76
N ALA A 31 -12.99 21.47 10.73
CA ALA A 31 -11.80 20.68 10.83
C ALA A 31 -12.07 19.19 10.66
N PRO A 32 -11.22 18.30 11.01
CA PRO A 32 -10.00 17.82 10.39
C PRO A 32 -10.08 16.38 9.90
N VAL A 33 -9.06 15.93 9.25
CA VAL A 33 -8.55 14.56 9.41
C VAL A 33 -7.13 14.42 8.97
N SER A 34 -6.34 13.84 9.79
CA SER A 34 -5.20 13.08 9.32
C SER A 34 -4.76 12.03 10.31
N LEU A 35 -4.54 10.90 9.81
CA LEU A 35 -3.74 9.86 10.40
C LEU A 35 -2.27 10.21 10.21
N VAL A 36 -1.59 10.80 11.17
CA VAL A 36 -0.17 10.58 11.48
C VAL A 36 0.20 11.30 12.77
N GLY A 37 1.00 10.64 13.58
CA GLY A 37 1.33 10.93 14.94
C GLY A 37 1.94 12.28 15.24
N LYS A 38 1.68 12.71 16.44
CA LYS A 38 2.32 13.86 17.09
C LYS A 38 3.68 13.46 17.62
N SER A 39 4.67 14.30 17.41
CA SER A 39 5.92 14.30 18.16
C SER A 39 5.95 15.50 19.07
N ASP A 40 6.30 15.36 20.30
CA ASP A 40 6.90 16.45 21.09
C ASP A 40 7.73 15.92 22.23
N SER A 41 8.92 16.45 22.33
CA SER A 41 9.85 16.36 23.46
C SER A 41 9.64 17.55 24.40
N PRO A 42 10.11 17.57 25.67
CA PRO A 42 11.51 17.41 25.98
C PRO A 42 11.86 16.66 27.29
N ALA A 43 13.12 16.33 27.38
CA ALA A 43 13.94 15.66 28.36
C ALA A 43 13.66 15.88 29.87
N PHE A 44 13.85 14.82 30.68
CA PHE A 44 14.71 14.84 31.85
C PHE A 44 15.08 13.41 32.34
N ARG A 45 16.17 13.33 33.06
CA ARG A 45 17.16 12.31 33.40
C ARG A 45 16.67 11.14 34.28
N GLU A 46 17.30 10.02 34.00
CA GLU A 46 17.81 8.84 34.73
C GLU A 46 17.42 8.56 36.15
N GLU A 47 17.07 7.27 36.42
CA GLU A 47 17.78 6.40 37.38
C GLU A 47 17.40 4.91 37.17
N ARG A 48 18.42 4.06 37.25
CA ARG A 48 18.37 2.59 37.00
C ARG A 48 18.00 1.85 38.27
N MET A 49 17.39 0.67 38.12
CA MET A 49 17.74 -0.52 38.92
C MET A 49 17.18 -1.85 38.37
N PRO A 50 17.62 -3.04 38.82
CA PRO A 50 18.01 -4.14 37.93
C PRO A 50 17.27 -5.45 38.11
N GLY A 51 17.27 -6.27 37.04
CA GLY A 51 17.55 -7.70 37.10
C GLY A 51 16.53 -8.67 37.69
N CYS A 52 16.09 -9.64 36.86
CA CYS A 52 15.76 -10.97 37.36
C CYS A 52 16.05 -12.06 36.32
N PRO A 53 16.27 -13.31 36.75
CA PRO A 53 17.32 -14.16 36.20
C PRO A 53 16.82 -15.31 35.31
N VAL A 54 17.75 -15.73 34.44
CA VAL A 54 17.72 -16.95 33.66
C VAL A 54 17.88 -18.17 34.59
N SER A 55 17.11 -19.24 34.37
CA SER A 55 17.42 -20.57 34.89
C SER A 55 17.59 -21.57 33.77
N LEU A 56 18.82 -22.05 33.65
CA LEU A 56 19.28 -23.20 32.93
C LEU A 56 19.11 -24.47 33.77
N VAL A 57 18.57 -25.56 33.17
CA VAL A 57 18.81 -26.96 33.59
C VAL A 57 18.51 -27.78 32.30
N GLY A 58 19.27 -28.75 31.87
CA GLY A 58 20.40 -29.49 32.27
C GLY A 58 20.48 -30.71 31.39
N LYS A 59 21.66 -31.16 31.13
CA LYS A 59 22.10 -32.32 30.29
C LYS A 59 21.63 -33.65 30.81
N SER A 60 21.48 -34.68 29.92
CA SER A 60 22.15 -36.00 30.07
C SER A 60 21.90 -36.89 28.85
N ASP A 61 22.92 -37.24 28.17
CA ASP A 61 23.59 -38.53 28.00
C ASP A 61 22.95 -39.54 27.07
N SER A 62 23.73 -39.86 26.03
CA SER A 62 23.64 -41.01 25.12
C SER A 62 23.95 -42.35 25.85
N PRO A 63 23.62 -43.49 25.24
CA PRO A 63 24.73 -44.18 24.52
C PRO A 63 24.35 -44.88 23.19
N ALA A 64 25.42 -45.10 22.42
CA ALA A 64 25.50 -45.81 21.15
C ALA A 64 25.36 -47.33 21.32
N VAL A 65 25.01 -48.01 20.23
CA VAL A 65 25.56 -49.30 19.74
C VAL A 65 24.67 -49.89 18.66
N GLY A 66 25.23 -50.18 17.49
CA GLY A 66 25.23 -51.50 16.87
C GLY A 66 24.84 -51.54 15.39
N GLU A 67 25.86 -51.82 14.59
CA GLU A 67 25.79 -52.26 13.17
C GLU A 67 24.94 -53.53 13.03
N ASN A 68 24.20 -53.72 11.91
CA ASN A 68 24.50 -54.70 10.84
C ASN A 68 23.28 -55.02 9.96
N ASP A 69 23.64 -55.19 8.67
CA ASP A 69 23.12 -56.11 7.66
C ASP A 69 21.89 -55.76 6.82
N SER A 70 22.22 -55.55 5.55
CA SER A 70 21.33 -55.71 4.36
C SER A 70 20.80 -57.14 4.22
N PRO A 71 19.65 -57.29 3.50
CA PRO A 71 19.83 -57.83 2.16
C PRO A 71 18.98 -57.24 1.04
N ALA A 72 19.53 -57.33 -0.15
CA ALA A 72 18.96 -57.02 -1.44
C ALA A 72 17.65 -57.75 -1.72
N PHE A 73 16.70 -57.05 -2.39
CA PHE A 73 15.64 -57.71 -3.16
C PHE A 73 15.51 -57.14 -4.58
N ARG A 74 15.37 -58.08 -5.47
CA ARG A 74 15.32 -58.01 -6.93
C ARG A 74 14.16 -57.20 -7.49
N GLU A 75 14.42 -56.54 -8.64
CA GLU A 75 13.45 -56.06 -9.58
C GLU A 75 12.57 -57.16 -10.14
N GLU A 76 11.26 -56.98 -10.15
CA GLU A 76 10.35 -57.60 -11.10
C GLU A 76 9.57 -56.51 -11.84
N ARG A 77 9.75 -56.47 -13.15
CA ARG A 77 9.03 -55.63 -14.11
C ARG A 77 7.63 -56.18 -14.35
N ILE A 78 6.62 -55.32 -14.22
CA ILE A 78 5.29 -55.55 -14.82
C ILE A 78 5.11 -54.52 -15.96
N PRO A 79 4.74 -54.93 -17.16
CA PRO A 79 4.61 -54.04 -18.32
C PRO A 79 3.21 -53.47 -18.46
N GLY A 80 3.11 -52.19 -18.78
CA GLY A 80 1.91 -51.61 -19.36
C GLY A 80 1.25 -50.45 -18.64
N CYS A 81 1.90 -49.31 -18.61
CA CYS A 81 1.25 -47.99 -18.63
C CYS A 81 2.17 -47.03 -19.37
N PRO A 82 1.68 -46.23 -20.29
CA PRO A 82 2.51 -45.23 -20.97
C PRO A 82 2.84 -44.10 -19.99
N VAL A 83 4.10 -44.00 -19.63
CA VAL A 83 4.67 -42.80 -18.98
C VAL A 83 4.75 -41.74 -20.07
N SER A 84 3.89 -40.76 -20.04
CA SER A 84 4.08 -39.56 -20.82
C SER A 84 5.34 -38.86 -20.27
N HIS A 85 6.37 -38.86 -21.09
CA HIS A 85 7.52 -37.98 -20.88
C HIS A 85 7.01 -36.52 -20.92
N VAL A 86 6.93 -35.90 -19.79
CA VAL A 86 6.92 -34.44 -19.70
C VAL A 86 8.33 -34.02 -20.14
N GLY A 87 8.43 -33.31 -21.24
CA GLY A 87 9.68 -32.84 -21.82
C GLY A 87 10.40 -31.92 -20.85
N GLU A 88 11.68 -32.12 -20.74
CA GLU A 88 12.65 -31.35 -19.94
C GLU A 88 12.89 -29.94 -20.49
N ASN A 89 11.86 -29.11 -20.76
CA ASN A 89 12.14 -27.76 -21.29
C ASN A 89 11.18 -26.65 -20.92
N ASP A 90 10.31 -26.78 -19.90
CA ASP A 90 9.41 -25.67 -19.56
C ASP A 90 9.36 -25.41 -18.04
N LEU A 91 10.42 -24.80 -17.51
CA LEU A 91 10.32 -24.00 -16.30
C LEU A 91 10.53 -22.54 -16.68
N PRO A 92 9.56 -21.65 -16.45
CA PRO A 92 9.69 -20.25 -16.83
C PRO A 92 10.79 -19.57 -16.01
N ALA A 93 11.60 -18.79 -16.70
CA ALA A 93 12.55 -17.88 -16.07
C ALA A 93 11.77 -16.87 -15.21
N VAL A 94 12.26 -16.54 -14.03
CA VAL A 94 11.76 -15.43 -13.23
C VAL A 94 11.82 -14.16 -14.10
N GLY A 95 10.65 -13.67 -14.52
CA GLY A 95 10.53 -12.51 -15.39
C GLY A 95 9.68 -12.68 -16.64
N GLU A 96 9.31 -13.90 -17.03
CA GLU A 96 8.47 -14.12 -18.21
C GLU A 96 7.34 -15.10 -17.88
N ILE A 97 6.21 -14.57 -17.41
CA ILE A 97 4.93 -15.21 -17.70
C ILE A 97 4.57 -14.75 -19.12
N ASP A 98 5.19 -15.34 -20.12
CA ASP A 98 4.58 -15.34 -21.44
C ASP A 98 3.29 -16.16 -21.30
N SER A 99 2.16 -15.55 -21.66
CA SER A 99 0.98 -16.33 -21.93
C SER A 99 1.42 -17.41 -22.94
N PRO A 100 1.07 -18.69 -22.74
CA PRO A 100 1.52 -19.74 -23.61
C PRO A 100 1.30 -19.33 -25.06
N ALA A 101 2.30 -19.51 -25.90
CA ALA A 101 2.13 -19.35 -27.32
C ALA A 101 1.07 -20.38 -27.74
N VAL A 102 -0.14 -19.93 -27.99
CA VAL A 102 -1.24 -20.78 -28.41
C VAL A 102 -0.86 -21.35 -29.79
N GLY A 103 -0.48 -22.62 -29.84
CA GLY A 103 -0.41 -23.38 -31.07
C GLY A 103 -1.80 -23.41 -31.70
N GLU A 104 -1.88 -23.39 -33.02
CA GLU A 104 -3.15 -23.61 -33.72
C GLU A 104 -3.73 -24.96 -33.29
N GLY A 105 -4.69 -24.93 -32.32
CA GLY A 105 -5.35 -26.11 -31.77
C GLY A 105 -5.45 -26.18 -30.24
N ASP A 106 -4.74 -25.36 -29.48
CA ASP A 106 -4.83 -25.36 -28.03
C ASP A 106 -6.03 -24.53 -27.52
N THR A 107 -6.89 -25.17 -26.75
CA THR A 107 -8.01 -24.48 -26.09
C THR A 107 -7.48 -23.61 -24.96
N LEU A 108 -7.64 -22.27 -25.06
CA LEU A 108 -7.28 -21.33 -24.01
C LEU A 108 -8.00 -21.68 -22.70
N THR A 109 -7.25 -21.78 -21.62
CA THR A 109 -7.85 -21.94 -20.30
C THR A 109 -8.49 -20.62 -19.85
N LEU A 110 -9.45 -20.68 -18.93
CA LEU A 110 -10.04 -19.45 -18.36
C LEU A 110 -8.97 -18.56 -17.71
N ARG A 111 -7.97 -19.17 -17.09
CA ARG A 111 -6.83 -18.47 -16.48
C ARG A 111 -6.02 -17.70 -17.54
N ASP A 112 -5.73 -18.31 -18.67
CA ASP A 112 -4.98 -17.65 -19.76
C ASP A 112 -5.74 -16.44 -20.31
N VAL A 113 -7.05 -16.55 -20.46
CA VAL A 113 -7.92 -15.44 -20.88
C VAL A 113 -7.89 -14.31 -19.84
N ILE A 114 -7.93 -14.61 -18.55
CA ILE A 114 -7.88 -13.59 -17.48
C ILE A 114 -6.51 -12.93 -17.46
N VAL A 115 -5.42 -13.70 -17.50
CA VAL A 115 -4.05 -13.18 -17.52
C VAL A 115 -3.85 -12.29 -18.74
N SER A 116 -4.20 -12.75 -19.93
CA SER A 116 -4.01 -11.99 -21.17
C SER A 116 -4.88 -10.72 -21.24
N SER A 117 -6.04 -10.71 -20.59
CA SER A 117 -6.91 -9.52 -20.51
C SER A 117 -6.48 -8.51 -19.44
N THR A 118 -5.54 -8.88 -18.57
CA THR A 118 -5.18 -8.08 -17.39
C THR A 118 -3.72 -7.66 -17.39
N PHE A 119 -2.82 -8.51 -17.90
CA PHE A 119 -1.38 -8.27 -17.95
C PHE A 119 -0.88 -7.99 -19.38
N SER A 120 0.09 -7.10 -19.48
CA SER A 120 0.84 -6.88 -20.72
C SER A 120 1.98 -7.89 -20.86
N LYS A 121 2.23 -8.39 -22.08
CA LYS A 121 3.35 -9.28 -22.36
C LYS A 121 4.67 -8.52 -22.31
N VAL A 122 5.59 -8.94 -21.44
CA VAL A 122 6.90 -8.30 -21.26
C VAL A 122 7.70 -8.28 -22.57
N SER A 123 7.74 -9.41 -23.29
CA SER A 123 8.54 -9.56 -24.53
C SER A 123 8.06 -8.69 -25.69
N ARG A 124 6.85 -8.13 -25.62
CA ARG A 124 6.22 -7.34 -26.68
C ARG A 124 5.86 -5.92 -26.26
N SER A 125 5.95 -5.63 -24.96
CA SER A 125 5.61 -4.31 -24.43
C SER A 125 6.79 -3.34 -24.58
N PRO A 126 6.55 -2.13 -25.08
CA PRO A 126 7.52 -1.04 -25.06
C PRO A 126 7.72 -0.44 -23.66
N LEU A 127 7.19 -1.09 -22.64
CA LEU A 127 7.17 -0.60 -21.25
C LEU A 127 8.05 -1.48 -20.38
N ARG A 128 8.56 -0.92 -19.29
CA ARG A 128 9.30 -1.68 -18.30
C ARG A 128 8.33 -2.37 -17.34
N LEU A 129 8.25 -3.67 -17.47
CA LEU A 129 7.38 -4.54 -16.69
C LEU A 129 8.24 -5.49 -15.85
N ALA A 130 7.86 -5.70 -14.60
CA ALA A 130 8.37 -6.79 -13.77
C ALA A 130 7.17 -7.62 -13.31
N THR A 131 7.20 -8.93 -13.55
CA THR A 131 6.15 -9.84 -13.12
C THR A 131 6.69 -10.75 -12.02
N ILE A 132 5.95 -10.89 -10.94
CA ILE A 132 6.23 -11.82 -9.84
C ILE A 132 5.11 -12.85 -9.84
N ASP A 133 5.46 -14.11 -10.01
CA ASP A 133 4.52 -15.22 -10.02
C ASP A 133 4.13 -15.69 -8.61
N SER A 134 3.14 -16.57 -8.55
CA SER A 134 2.61 -17.08 -7.28
C SER A 134 3.64 -17.92 -6.51
N GLU A 135 4.58 -18.58 -7.17
CA GLU A 135 5.59 -19.39 -6.48
C GLU A 135 6.60 -18.46 -5.77
N THR A 136 7.11 -17.48 -6.47
CA THR A 136 7.99 -16.45 -5.89
C THR A 136 7.29 -15.68 -4.77
N LEU A 137 6.01 -15.34 -4.93
CA LEU A 137 5.23 -14.71 -3.85
C LEU A 137 5.11 -15.62 -2.62
N ARG A 138 4.84 -16.90 -2.82
CA ARG A 138 4.75 -17.88 -1.71
C ARG A 138 6.09 -18.10 -1.01
N GLU A 139 7.20 -18.07 -1.73
CA GLU A 139 8.54 -18.15 -1.15
C GLU A 139 8.86 -16.93 -0.26
N ARG A 140 8.29 -15.77 -0.60
CA ARG A 140 8.52 -14.49 0.10
C ARG A 140 7.48 -14.19 1.17
N ALA A 141 6.32 -14.85 1.15
CA ALA A 141 5.10 -14.47 1.87
C ALA A 141 5.09 -14.79 3.37
N ALA A 142 6.16 -15.23 3.97
CA ALA A 142 6.24 -15.52 5.42
C ALA A 142 5.44 -14.48 6.27
N ALA A 143 5.95 -13.93 7.30
CA ALA A 143 5.30 -12.92 8.13
C ALA A 143 5.51 -11.48 7.59
N ARG A 144 5.44 -11.27 6.26
CA ARG A 144 5.71 -9.99 5.60
C ARG A 144 4.47 -9.30 5.08
N THR A 145 4.53 -7.98 5.02
CA THR A 145 3.50 -7.15 4.41
C THR A 145 3.52 -7.27 2.88
N TYR A 146 2.41 -6.99 2.23
CA TYR A 146 2.30 -7.14 0.78
C TYR A 146 3.37 -6.36 -0.02
N PRO A 147 3.65 -5.07 0.24
CA PRO A 147 4.70 -4.32 -0.47
C PRO A 147 6.10 -4.91 -0.33
N GLU A 148 6.40 -5.56 0.81
CA GLU A 148 7.70 -6.18 1.02
C GLU A 148 7.95 -7.38 0.10
N LEU A 149 6.89 -8.03 -0.39
CA LEU A 149 7.00 -9.11 -1.37
C LEU A 149 7.53 -8.62 -2.72
N LEU A 150 7.42 -7.32 -2.99
CA LEU A 150 7.89 -6.66 -4.21
C LEU A 150 9.34 -6.19 -4.12
N LYS A 151 10.00 -6.32 -2.97
CA LYS A 151 11.43 -6.00 -2.80
C LYS A 151 12.28 -6.79 -3.80
N GLY A 152 13.36 -6.17 -4.30
CA GLY A 152 14.22 -6.75 -5.35
C GLY A 152 13.91 -6.25 -6.77
N ILE A 153 12.83 -5.49 -6.97
CA ILE A 153 12.60 -4.76 -8.22
C ILE A 153 13.41 -3.46 -8.17
N PRO A 154 14.25 -3.14 -9.17
CA PRO A 154 15.05 -1.90 -9.17
C PRO A 154 14.19 -0.65 -8.99
N SER A 155 14.63 0.32 -8.19
CA SER A 155 13.93 1.57 -7.85
C SER A 155 12.55 1.38 -7.18
N LEU A 156 12.23 0.18 -6.71
CA LEU A 156 11.08 -0.06 -5.85
C LEU A 156 11.57 -0.13 -4.39
N TYR A 157 10.95 0.62 -3.53
CA TYR A 157 11.28 0.67 -2.11
C TYR A 157 10.01 0.45 -1.28
N ALA A 158 10.04 -0.53 -0.40
CA ALA A 158 8.94 -0.89 0.49
C ALA A 158 9.40 -0.87 1.94
N THR A 159 8.59 -0.28 2.82
CA THR A 159 8.85 -0.14 4.25
C THR A 159 7.73 -0.76 5.06
N SER A 160 8.02 -1.16 6.30
CA SER A 160 7.04 -1.69 7.26
C SER A 160 6.49 -0.63 8.22
N GLU A 161 6.96 0.61 8.18
CA GLU A 161 6.56 1.78 8.98
C GLU A 161 6.42 1.52 10.49
N SER A 162 5.21 1.16 10.94
CA SER A 162 4.88 1.02 12.36
C SER A 162 5.47 -0.22 13.02
N GLY A 163 6.05 -1.13 12.23
CA GLY A 163 6.54 -2.42 12.70
C GLY A 163 5.43 -3.42 13.01
N SER A 164 4.16 -3.10 12.74
CA SER A 164 3.04 -4.02 12.81
C SER A 164 2.82 -4.74 11.47
N TYR A 165 2.28 -5.94 11.51
CA TYR A 165 1.89 -6.66 10.31
C TYR A 165 0.76 -5.93 9.58
N GLY A 166 0.98 -5.61 8.30
CA GLY A 166 -0.01 -4.94 7.46
C GLY A 166 0.30 -3.48 7.17
N ASP A 167 0.91 -2.75 8.09
CA ASP A 167 1.34 -1.40 7.82
C ASP A 167 2.55 -1.41 6.89
N ALA A 168 2.43 -0.70 5.79
CA ALA A 168 3.50 -0.62 4.82
C ALA A 168 3.32 0.58 3.89
N LYS A 169 4.42 1.03 3.31
CA LYS A 169 4.43 1.98 2.20
C LYS A 169 5.25 1.46 1.03
N LEU A 170 4.91 1.98 -0.13
CA LEU A 170 5.54 1.64 -1.40
C LEU A 170 5.96 2.92 -2.11
N ASN A 171 7.22 2.96 -2.54
CA ASN A 171 7.76 3.99 -3.41
C ASN A 171 8.31 3.36 -4.69
N ILE A 172 8.10 4.02 -5.82
CA ILE A 172 8.70 3.65 -7.10
C ILE A 172 9.38 4.89 -7.68
N ARG A 173 10.70 4.82 -7.91
CA ARG A 173 11.54 5.93 -8.44
C ARG A 173 11.40 7.22 -7.60
N GLY A 174 11.25 7.09 -6.27
CA GLY A 174 11.04 8.21 -5.35
C GLY A 174 9.61 8.76 -5.30
N PHE A 175 8.69 8.24 -6.11
CA PHE A 175 7.28 8.60 -6.02
C PHE A 175 6.60 7.76 -4.94
N GLY A 176 5.91 8.41 -4.01
CA GLY A 176 5.13 7.76 -2.96
C GLY A 176 3.88 7.05 -3.50
N GLN A 177 3.29 6.21 -2.69
CA GLN A 177 2.18 5.34 -3.09
C GLN A 177 0.93 6.08 -3.61
N GLU A 178 0.72 7.34 -3.23
CA GLU A 178 -0.35 8.22 -3.75
C GLU A 178 -0.15 8.56 -5.24
N ASN A 179 1.04 8.31 -5.76
CA ASN A 179 1.43 8.50 -7.16
C ASN A 179 1.63 7.19 -7.92
N ILE A 180 1.20 6.07 -7.33
CA ILE A 180 1.27 4.72 -7.89
C ILE A 180 -0.15 4.18 -7.99
N SER A 181 -0.56 3.79 -9.19
CA SER A 181 -1.86 3.14 -9.38
C SER A 181 -1.81 1.69 -8.93
N VAL A 182 -2.58 1.34 -7.91
CA VAL A 182 -2.74 -0.06 -7.48
C VAL A 182 -4.03 -0.60 -8.05
N LEU A 183 -3.93 -1.70 -8.81
CA LEU A 183 -5.04 -2.34 -9.49
C LEU A 183 -5.22 -3.77 -8.94
N LEU A 184 -6.45 -4.17 -8.77
CA LEU A 184 -6.85 -5.54 -8.45
C LEU A 184 -7.68 -6.10 -9.60
N ASN A 185 -7.15 -7.11 -10.30
CA ASN A 185 -7.76 -7.65 -11.53
C ASN A 185 -8.05 -6.59 -12.60
N GLY A 186 -7.19 -5.55 -12.67
CA GLY A 186 -7.34 -4.42 -13.58
C GLY A 186 -8.28 -3.30 -13.10
N ILE A 187 -8.82 -3.38 -11.87
CA ILE A 187 -9.70 -2.38 -11.28
C ILE A 187 -8.90 -1.53 -10.29
N PRO A 188 -8.86 -0.19 -10.40
CA PRO A 188 -8.20 0.68 -9.43
C PRO A 188 -8.83 0.57 -8.03
N ILE A 189 -7.99 0.40 -6.99
CA ILE A 189 -8.44 0.22 -5.61
C ILE A 189 -7.93 1.28 -4.62
N SER A 190 -7.09 2.22 -5.08
CA SER A 190 -6.65 3.37 -4.29
C SER A 190 -7.81 4.32 -3.97
N GLY A 191 -7.73 5.00 -2.84
CA GLY A 191 -8.76 5.96 -2.41
C GLY A 191 -8.73 7.25 -3.22
N LEU A 192 -9.89 7.85 -3.51
CA LEU A 192 -9.99 9.13 -4.24
C LEU A 192 -9.82 10.37 -3.35
N VAL A 193 -9.67 10.19 -2.04
CA VAL A 193 -9.44 11.31 -1.10
C VAL A 193 -7.98 11.77 -1.14
N THR A 194 -7.05 10.84 -1.07
CA THR A 194 -5.59 11.11 -0.99
C THR A 194 -4.77 10.37 -2.04
N GLY A 195 -5.37 9.44 -2.79
CA GLY A 195 -4.64 8.53 -3.69
C GLY A 195 -3.93 7.37 -2.98
N SER A 196 -3.90 7.39 -1.66
CA SER A 196 -3.14 6.42 -0.88
C SER A 196 -3.78 5.03 -0.90
N MET A 197 -2.93 4.03 -0.82
CA MET A 197 -3.26 2.64 -0.58
C MET A 197 -2.95 2.30 0.88
N TYR A 198 -3.94 1.80 1.61
CA TYR A 198 -3.76 1.31 2.99
C TYR A 198 -3.66 -0.22 2.95
N TRP A 199 -2.44 -0.74 3.02
CA TRP A 199 -2.16 -2.17 2.83
C TRP A 199 -2.70 -3.05 3.96
N ASN A 200 -2.85 -2.50 5.16
CA ASN A 200 -3.49 -3.18 6.29
C ASN A 200 -4.93 -3.60 5.99
N ASN A 201 -5.66 -2.88 5.14
CA ASN A 201 -7.00 -3.28 4.70
C ASN A 201 -7.02 -4.54 3.81
N TRP A 202 -5.84 -5.08 3.47
CA TRP A 202 -5.66 -6.17 2.51
C TRP A 202 -4.69 -7.24 3.02
N MET A 203 -4.70 -7.53 4.32
CA MET A 203 -3.71 -8.42 4.97
C MET A 203 -3.65 -9.84 4.39
N GLY A 204 -4.75 -10.36 3.84
CA GLY A 204 -4.78 -11.67 3.18
C GLY A 204 -4.53 -11.64 1.67
N LEU A 205 -4.24 -10.46 1.11
CA LEU A 205 -4.11 -10.32 -0.36
C LEU A 205 -2.98 -11.16 -0.94
N ALA A 206 -1.86 -11.31 -0.21
CA ALA A 206 -0.74 -12.14 -0.65
C ALA A 206 -1.15 -13.61 -0.85
N ASP A 207 -1.99 -14.13 0.05
CA ASP A 207 -2.48 -15.52 -0.02
C ASP A 207 -3.50 -15.71 -1.16
N ALA A 208 -4.18 -14.63 -1.55
CA ALA A 208 -5.15 -14.60 -2.65
C ALA A 208 -4.52 -14.27 -4.02
N THR A 209 -3.22 -13.95 -4.08
CA THR A 209 -2.57 -13.47 -5.30
C THR A 209 -2.03 -14.62 -6.15
N TYR A 210 -2.37 -14.60 -7.45
CA TYR A 210 -1.77 -15.47 -8.47
C TYR A 210 -0.48 -14.87 -9.04
N ALA A 211 -0.50 -13.58 -9.39
CA ALA A 211 0.67 -12.89 -9.92
C ALA A 211 0.55 -11.37 -9.70
N VAL A 212 1.68 -10.68 -9.70
CA VAL A 212 1.75 -9.22 -9.67
C VAL A 212 2.56 -8.73 -10.83
N GLN A 213 2.06 -7.74 -11.54
CA GLN A 213 2.82 -7.02 -12.56
C GLN A 213 3.07 -5.59 -12.09
N VAL A 214 4.33 -5.25 -11.91
CA VAL A 214 4.78 -3.90 -11.58
C VAL A 214 5.24 -3.23 -12.85
N GLN A 215 4.64 -2.11 -13.17
CA GLN A 215 5.03 -1.25 -14.27
C GLN A 215 5.50 0.09 -13.72
N LYS A 216 6.69 0.50 -14.14
CA LYS A 216 7.31 1.76 -13.70
C LYS A 216 7.15 2.84 -14.75
N GLY A 217 7.03 4.10 -14.31
CA GLY A 217 6.97 5.26 -15.18
C GLY A 217 5.72 5.35 -16.05
N VAL A 218 5.89 5.39 -17.37
CA VAL A 218 4.77 5.52 -18.31
C VAL A 218 3.85 4.31 -18.23
N GLY A 219 2.82 4.40 -17.38
CA GLY A 219 1.92 3.29 -17.07
C GLY A 219 1.11 2.78 -18.26
N ALA A 220 0.90 1.44 -18.41
CA ALA A 220 0.05 0.85 -19.45
C ALA A 220 -1.43 1.20 -19.26
N SER A 221 -1.88 1.28 -18.02
CA SER A 221 -3.30 1.54 -17.76
C SER A 221 -3.71 2.92 -18.22
N LEU A 222 -4.63 2.98 -19.17
CA LEU A 222 -5.28 4.21 -19.65
C LEU A 222 -6.48 4.59 -18.77
N LEU A 223 -6.86 3.71 -17.85
CA LEU A 223 -7.94 3.93 -16.89
C LEU A 223 -7.46 4.57 -15.59
N SER A 224 -6.15 4.67 -15.35
CA SER A 224 -5.60 5.36 -14.20
C SER A 224 -5.37 6.83 -14.50
N ASP A 225 -5.60 7.69 -13.53
CA ASP A 225 -5.57 9.14 -13.62
C ASP A 225 -4.15 9.75 -13.70
N GLY A 226 -3.24 9.09 -14.41
CA GLY A 226 -1.90 9.59 -14.61
C GLY A 226 -0.97 9.41 -13.42
N SER A 227 -0.83 8.18 -12.94
CA SER A 227 0.13 7.83 -11.89
C SER A 227 1.57 7.94 -12.41
N VAL A 228 2.29 8.95 -11.95
CA VAL A 228 3.66 9.26 -12.42
C VAL A 228 4.68 8.20 -11.99
N GLY A 229 4.51 7.57 -10.85
CA GLY A 229 5.38 6.49 -10.34
C GLY A 229 5.22 5.18 -11.10
N GLY A 230 4.05 4.94 -11.69
CA GLY A 230 3.73 3.70 -12.38
C GLY A 230 2.50 2.99 -11.82
N SER A 231 2.42 1.68 -12.03
CA SER A 231 1.31 0.88 -11.53
C SER A 231 1.75 -0.47 -10.97
N VAL A 232 0.98 -0.98 -10.01
CA VAL A 232 1.06 -2.33 -9.46
C VAL A 232 -0.27 -3.01 -9.75
N ASN A 233 -0.28 -3.96 -10.66
CA ASN A 233 -1.47 -4.72 -11.02
C ASN A 233 -1.42 -6.11 -10.39
N ILE A 234 -2.35 -6.39 -9.50
CA ILE A 234 -2.47 -7.61 -8.71
C ILE A 234 -3.54 -8.47 -9.35
N LEU A 235 -3.16 -9.67 -9.76
CA LEU A 235 -4.08 -10.67 -10.26
C LEU A 235 -4.35 -11.69 -9.16
N THR A 236 -5.61 -11.81 -8.75
CA THR A 236 -6.00 -12.81 -7.75
C THR A 236 -6.04 -14.21 -8.36
N ASP A 237 -5.95 -15.21 -7.50
CA ASP A 237 -6.20 -16.60 -7.89
C ASP A 237 -7.58 -16.70 -8.56
N SER A 238 -7.58 -17.13 -9.80
CA SER A 238 -8.78 -17.35 -10.58
C SER A 238 -9.18 -18.82 -10.56
N PRO A 239 -10.47 -19.15 -10.78
CA PRO A 239 -10.91 -20.52 -10.84
C PRO A 239 -10.10 -21.35 -11.86
N SER A 240 -9.55 -22.47 -11.40
CA SER A 240 -8.71 -23.38 -12.17
C SER A 240 -9.57 -24.41 -12.91
N GLU A 241 -9.03 -25.02 -13.97
CA GLU A 241 -9.64 -26.16 -14.65
C GLU A 241 -9.34 -27.49 -13.93
N THR A 242 -8.25 -27.53 -13.14
CA THR A 242 -7.88 -28.68 -12.33
C THR A 242 -8.19 -28.43 -10.85
N PHE A 243 -8.58 -29.49 -10.16
CA PHE A 243 -8.72 -29.43 -8.70
C PHE A 243 -7.36 -29.17 -8.06
N THR A 244 -7.31 -28.21 -7.14
CA THR A 244 -6.13 -27.96 -6.31
C THR A 244 -6.56 -27.64 -4.89
N ALA A 245 -5.79 -28.10 -3.92
CA ALA A 245 -5.95 -27.72 -2.52
C ALA A 245 -4.58 -27.42 -1.91
N GLU A 246 -4.51 -26.38 -1.12
CA GLU A 246 -3.28 -25.95 -0.48
C GLU A 246 -3.59 -25.48 0.95
N ALA A 247 -2.73 -25.85 1.89
CA ALA A 247 -2.74 -25.31 3.24
C ALA A 247 -1.33 -24.93 3.65
N GLY A 248 -1.18 -23.79 4.33
CA GLY A 248 0.12 -23.29 4.78
C GLY A 248 0.06 -22.73 6.19
N PHE A 249 1.19 -22.81 6.85
CA PHE A 249 1.45 -22.20 8.14
C PHE A 249 2.80 -21.48 8.10
N TYR A 250 2.82 -20.28 8.66
CA TYR A 250 4.02 -19.45 8.79
C TYR A 250 4.12 -18.91 10.21
N GLY A 251 5.32 -18.73 10.70
CA GLY A 251 5.62 -18.09 11.98
C GLY A 251 6.89 -17.27 11.91
N SER A 252 7.02 -16.29 12.78
CA SER A 252 8.23 -15.52 13.02
C SER A 252 8.76 -15.75 14.42
N ASP A 253 10.05 -15.50 14.63
CA ASP A 253 10.70 -15.61 15.95
C ASP A 253 10.24 -14.54 16.94
N TYR A 254 9.60 -13.48 16.46
CA TYR A 254 8.98 -12.42 17.30
C TYR A 254 7.49 -12.65 17.60
N GLY A 255 6.90 -13.77 17.16
CA GLY A 255 5.59 -14.23 17.63
C GLY A 255 4.42 -14.03 16.68
N THR A 256 4.61 -13.46 15.48
CA THR A 256 3.56 -13.44 14.44
C THR A 256 3.35 -14.85 13.89
N MET A 257 2.10 -15.29 13.78
CA MET A 257 1.71 -16.57 13.21
C MET A 257 0.62 -16.37 12.16
N LYS A 258 0.74 -17.06 11.03
CA LYS A 258 -0.25 -17.02 9.94
C LYS A 258 -0.57 -18.44 9.46
N GLY A 259 -1.86 -18.74 9.29
CA GLY A 259 -2.32 -19.96 8.65
C GLY A 259 -3.31 -19.65 7.52
N TYR A 260 -3.28 -20.43 6.44
CA TYR A 260 -4.23 -20.29 5.34
C TYR A 260 -4.61 -21.64 4.73
N VAL A 261 -5.77 -21.64 4.06
CA VAL A 261 -6.26 -22.76 3.25
C VAL A 261 -6.80 -22.20 1.94
N LYS A 262 -6.47 -22.85 0.83
CA LYS A 262 -6.99 -22.56 -0.51
C LYS A 262 -7.55 -23.82 -1.13
N VAL A 263 -8.68 -23.70 -1.83
CA VAL A 263 -9.29 -24.82 -2.58
C VAL A 263 -9.83 -24.28 -3.89
N ALA A 264 -9.41 -24.89 -5.01
CA ALA A 264 -10.01 -24.70 -6.32
C ALA A 264 -10.73 -25.97 -6.76
N SER A 265 -11.98 -25.85 -7.18
CA SER A 265 -12.84 -27.00 -7.51
C SER A 265 -12.40 -27.74 -8.78
N GLY A 266 -11.56 -27.12 -9.61
CA GLY A 266 -11.41 -27.54 -10.98
C GLY A 266 -12.65 -27.23 -11.83
N ALA A 267 -12.65 -27.72 -13.07
CA ALA A 267 -13.78 -27.58 -13.98
C ALA A 267 -14.95 -28.44 -13.49
N LEU A 268 -16.07 -27.79 -13.21
CA LEU A 268 -17.33 -28.40 -12.83
C LEU A 268 -18.27 -28.53 -14.05
N PRO A 269 -19.31 -29.39 -13.98
CA PRO A 269 -20.27 -29.53 -15.08
C PRO A 269 -20.87 -28.20 -15.51
N LYS A 270 -21.16 -28.08 -16.80
CA LYS A 270 -21.76 -26.89 -17.43
C LYS A 270 -20.87 -25.64 -17.37
N GLY A 271 -19.55 -25.79 -17.25
CA GLY A 271 -18.58 -24.71 -17.32
C GLY A 271 -18.50 -23.83 -16.05
N TRP A 272 -18.88 -24.35 -14.89
CA TRP A 272 -18.64 -23.71 -13.61
C TRP A 272 -17.26 -24.05 -13.07
N SER A 273 -16.67 -23.14 -12.33
CA SER A 273 -15.54 -23.40 -11.43
C SER A 273 -15.51 -22.40 -10.29
N MET A 274 -14.88 -22.79 -9.18
CA MET A 274 -14.85 -22.03 -7.94
C MET A 274 -13.46 -22.10 -7.31
N ASN A 275 -13.06 -21.00 -6.69
CA ASN A 275 -11.85 -20.90 -5.87
C ASN A 275 -12.18 -20.20 -4.56
N MET A 276 -11.69 -20.73 -3.45
CA MET A 276 -11.86 -20.18 -2.11
C MET A 276 -10.51 -20.12 -1.39
N MET A 277 -10.28 -19.05 -0.65
CA MET A 277 -9.17 -18.88 0.27
C MET A 277 -9.68 -18.37 1.61
N LEU A 278 -9.14 -18.91 2.69
CA LEU A 278 -9.30 -18.42 4.06
C LEU A 278 -7.91 -18.30 4.69
N SER A 279 -7.66 -17.20 5.40
CA SER A 279 -6.40 -16.93 6.07
C SER A 279 -6.65 -16.26 7.42
N HIS A 280 -5.76 -16.52 8.37
CA HIS A 280 -5.76 -15.89 9.69
C HIS A 280 -4.33 -15.58 10.10
N VAL A 281 -4.06 -14.33 10.45
CA VAL A 281 -2.80 -13.87 11.04
C VAL A 281 -3.06 -13.35 12.44
N ARG A 282 -2.19 -13.73 13.39
CA ARG A 282 -2.26 -13.28 14.78
C ARG A 282 -0.87 -13.29 15.43
N GLY A 283 -0.73 -12.54 16.50
CA GLY A 283 0.47 -12.56 17.33
C GLY A 283 1.02 -11.17 17.60
N SER A 284 2.24 -11.10 18.11
CA SER A 284 2.99 -9.86 18.29
C SER A 284 3.78 -9.50 17.04
N GLY A 285 3.99 -8.21 16.80
CA GLY A 285 4.96 -7.71 15.83
C GLY A 285 6.39 -7.73 16.37
N TYR A 286 7.36 -7.34 15.54
CA TYR A 286 8.75 -7.13 15.94
C TYR A 286 8.91 -5.98 16.94
N VAL A 287 8.09 -4.95 16.82
CA VAL A 287 8.07 -3.77 17.69
C VAL A 287 7.22 -4.06 18.93
N ASP A 288 7.66 -3.59 20.07
CA ASP A 288 7.01 -3.83 21.37
C ASP A 288 5.55 -3.35 21.37
N ALA A 289 4.67 -4.15 21.95
CA ALA A 289 3.23 -3.90 22.07
C ALA A 289 2.52 -3.61 20.72
N THR A 290 2.99 -4.24 19.62
CA THR A 290 2.31 -4.21 18.32
C THR A 290 1.72 -5.57 18.04
N SER A 291 0.51 -5.81 18.53
CA SER A 291 -0.24 -7.04 18.25
C SER A 291 -1.02 -6.95 16.94
N VAL A 292 -1.29 -8.10 16.33
CA VAL A 292 -2.16 -8.23 15.15
C VAL A 292 -3.15 -9.37 15.32
N ASN A 293 -4.37 -9.17 14.85
CA ASN A 293 -5.39 -10.21 14.70
C ASN A 293 -6.24 -9.87 13.47
N SER A 294 -6.01 -10.59 12.39
CA SER A 294 -6.72 -10.37 11.13
C SER A 294 -7.14 -11.69 10.50
N TYR A 295 -8.34 -11.71 10.00
CA TYR A 295 -8.85 -12.76 9.12
C TYR A 295 -8.86 -12.26 7.68
N ALA A 296 -8.79 -13.16 6.72
CA ALA A 296 -9.00 -12.84 5.32
C ALA A 296 -9.76 -13.95 4.61
N TYR A 297 -10.54 -13.57 3.63
CA TYR A 297 -11.26 -14.51 2.79
C TYR A 297 -11.28 -14.05 1.34
N MET A 298 -11.33 -15.01 0.43
CA MET A 298 -11.64 -14.79 -0.97
C MET A 298 -12.54 -15.92 -1.45
N LEU A 299 -13.56 -15.58 -2.21
CA LEU A 299 -14.39 -16.51 -2.99
C LEU A 299 -14.44 -16.00 -4.41
N SER A 300 -14.04 -16.80 -5.37
CA SER A 300 -14.19 -16.52 -6.79
C SER A 300 -14.98 -17.65 -7.46
N VAL A 301 -16.04 -17.27 -8.15
CA VAL A 301 -16.91 -18.22 -8.88
C VAL A 301 -16.97 -17.78 -10.32
N SER A 302 -16.71 -18.69 -11.23
CA SER A 302 -16.79 -18.41 -12.65
C SER A 302 -17.76 -19.32 -13.37
N LYS A 303 -18.31 -18.79 -14.45
CA LYS A 303 -19.18 -19.48 -15.38
C LYS A 303 -18.74 -19.18 -16.81
N ARG A 304 -18.37 -20.22 -17.54
CA ARG A 304 -18.09 -20.14 -18.99
C ARG A 304 -19.36 -20.45 -19.79
N PHE A 305 -19.64 -19.66 -20.81
CA PHE A 305 -20.71 -19.82 -21.76
C PHE A 305 -20.11 -19.99 -23.17
N GLY A 306 -20.07 -21.22 -23.65
CA GLY A 306 -19.31 -21.53 -24.87
C GLY A 306 -17.80 -21.32 -24.66
N GLU A 307 -17.11 -20.91 -25.71
CA GLU A 307 -15.67 -20.68 -25.74
C GLU A 307 -15.33 -19.19 -25.57
N GLU A 308 -16.25 -18.31 -25.87
CA GLU A 308 -16.00 -16.86 -25.95
C GLU A 308 -16.37 -16.07 -24.70
N HIS A 309 -17.37 -16.50 -23.93
CA HIS A 309 -17.89 -15.70 -22.82
C HIS A 309 -17.61 -16.33 -21.46
N SER A 310 -17.14 -15.50 -20.54
CA SER A 310 -16.94 -15.86 -19.13
C SER A 310 -17.50 -14.79 -18.22
N ILE A 311 -18.14 -15.21 -17.14
CA ILE A 311 -18.55 -14.34 -16.03
C ILE A 311 -17.82 -14.80 -14.78
N ILE A 312 -17.22 -13.85 -14.04
CA ILE A 312 -16.47 -14.12 -12.81
C ILE A 312 -17.01 -13.21 -11.73
N PHE A 313 -17.47 -13.81 -10.67
CA PHE A 313 -17.79 -13.10 -9.43
C PHE A 313 -16.63 -13.32 -8.44
N THR A 314 -16.15 -12.26 -7.81
CA THR A 314 -15.14 -12.34 -6.75
C THR A 314 -15.59 -11.53 -5.56
N ALA A 315 -15.54 -12.13 -4.37
CA ALA A 315 -15.72 -11.48 -3.08
C ALA A 315 -14.45 -11.68 -2.26
N LEU A 316 -13.90 -10.63 -1.69
CA LEU A 316 -12.75 -10.70 -0.79
C LEU A 316 -12.82 -9.64 0.29
N GLY A 317 -12.14 -9.89 1.41
CA GLY A 317 -12.07 -8.94 2.51
C GLY A 317 -11.13 -9.42 3.61
N SER A 318 -10.63 -8.47 4.39
CA SER A 318 -9.71 -8.72 5.50
C SER A 318 -10.12 -7.87 6.72
N PRO A 319 -11.06 -8.36 7.56
CA PRO A 319 -11.30 -7.71 8.85
C PRO A 319 -10.05 -7.82 9.72
N GLU A 320 -9.57 -6.68 10.21
CA GLU A 320 -8.31 -6.58 10.92
C GLU A 320 -8.43 -5.73 12.18
N LYS A 321 -7.53 -6.02 13.13
CA LYS A 321 -7.24 -5.21 14.30
C LYS A 321 -5.77 -5.36 14.63
N HIS A 322 -5.06 -4.23 14.74
CA HIS A 322 -3.64 -4.23 15.09
C HIS A 322 -3.24 -2.99 15.88
N GLU A 323 -2.20 -3.14 16.66
CA GLU A 323 -1.56 -2.06 17.42
C GLU A 323 -0.30 -1.60 16.69
N GLN A 324 0.05 -0.33 16.86
CA GLN A 324 1.06 0.34 16.06
C GLN A 324 2.08 1.09 16.92
N ARG A 325 3.28 1.28 16.38
CA ARG A 325 4.19 2.36 16.75
C ARG A 325 3.91 3.56 15.83
N SER A 326 3.06 4.47 16.25
CA SER A 326 2.73 5.66 15.45
C SER A 326 3.76 6.78 15.56
N SER A 327 4.58 6.78 16.61
CA SER A 327 5.58 7.80 16.86
C SER A 327 6.94 7.43 16.29
N ARG A 328 7.59 8.40 15.62
CA ARG A 328 8.99 8.26 15.18
C ARG A 328 9.92 8.32 16.38
N LEU A 329 11.08 7.71 16.23
CA LEU A 329 12.13 7.69 17.25
C LEU A 329 13.30 8.57 16.83
N SER A 330 14.02 9.12 17.80
CA SER A 330 15.32 9.77 17.63
C SER A 330 16.46 8.73 17.72
N PHE A 331 17.67 9.10 17.31
CA PHE A 331 18.84 8.26 17.50
C PHE A 331 19.11 7.96 18.97
N ALA A 332 18.89 8.93 19.86
CA ALA A 332 19.05 8.75 21.29
C ALA A 332 18.09 7.68 21.83
N GLU A 333 16.79 7.76 21.49
CA GLU A 333 15.80 6.78 21.91
C GLU A 333 16.13 5.36 21.43
N VAL A 334 16.59 5.22 20.18
CA VAL A 334 16.99 3.90 19.67
C VAL A 334 18.27 3.38 20.32
N SER A 335 19.21 4.26 20.62
CA SER A 335 20.44 3.89 21.34
C SER A 335 20.16 3.43 22.78
N GLU A 336 19.15 4.01 23.43
CA GLU A 336 18.79 3.72 24.80
C GLU A 336 17.89 2.50 24.92
N TYR A 337 16.82 2.41 24.10
CA TYR A 337 15.77 1.41 24.25
C TYR A 337 15.82 0.31 23.18
N GLY A 338 16.61 0.47 22.12
CA GLY A 338 16.74 -0.52 21.04
C GLY A 338 15.75 -0.36 19.89
N LEU A 339 15.87 -1.25 18.88
CA LEU A 339 15.10 -1.18 17.63
C LEU A 339 13.63 -1.55 17.80
N SER A 340 13.28 -2.37 18.78
CA SER A 340 11.89 -2.78 19.06
C SER A 340 11.09 -1.75 19.87
N TYR A 341 11.76 -0.73 20.38
CA TYR A 341 11.15 0.25 21.25
C TYR A 341 9.93 0.93 20.62
N ASN A 342 8.89 1.08 21.46
CA ASN A 342 7.66 1.75 21.12
C ASN A 342 7.21 2.63 22.29
N LYS A 343 7.16 3.94 22.10
CA LYS A 343 6.75 4.90 23.14
C LYS A 343 5.23 5.14 23.20
N ASN A 344 4.45 4.39 22.42
CA ASN A 344 3.00 4.57 22.35
C ASN A 344 2.21 3.68 23.32
N TRP A 345 2.87 2.94 24.22
CA TRP A 345 2.21 2.02 25.12
C TRP A 345 2.75 2.10 26.56
N GLY A 346 2.02 1.48 27.46
CA GLY A 346 2.40 1.28 28.85
C GLY A 346 1.51 0.26 29.51
N TYR A 347 1.60 0.12 30.82
CA TYR A 347 0.73 -0.77 31.58
C TYR A 347 -0.44 -0.01 32.19
N ARG A 348 -1.66 -0.45 31.86
CA ARG A 348 -2.90 0.01 32.46
C ARG A 348 -3.56 -1.17 33.15
N ASP A 349 -3.78 -1.07 34.46
CA ASP A 349 -4.32 -2.15 35.30
C ASP A 349 -3.54 -3.47 35.16
N GLY A 350 -2.20 -3.37 35.04
CA GLY A 350 -1.31 -4.51 34.87
C GLY A 350 -1.35 -5.17 33.49
N LYS A 351 -2.06 -4.60 32.52
CA LYS A 351 -2.15 -5.09 31.15
C LYS A 351 -1.47 -4.15 30.17
N VAL A 352 -0.87 -4.70 29.11
CA VAL A 352 -0.36 -3.92 27.98
C VAL A 352 -1.51 -3.12 27.38
N PHE A 353 -1.31 -1.81 27.25
CA PHE A 353 -2.26 -0.91 26.65
C PHE A 353 -1.53 0.06 25.72
N ASN A 354 -1.74 -0.10 24.40
CA ASN A 354 -1.15 0.76 23.39
C ASN A 354 -2.14 1.88 23.04
N LEU A 355 -1.67 3.13 23.05
CA LEU A 355 -2.44 4.30 22.65
C LEU A 355 -2.81 4.27 21.17
N SER A 356 -2.00 3.63 20.34
CA SER A 356 -2.19 3.55 18.89
C SER A 356 -2.71 2.16 18.48
N LEU A 357 -4.02 2.08 18.30
CA LEU A 357 -4.74 0.89 17.86
C LEU A 357 -5.51 1.21 16.59
N ASN A 358 -5.45 0.33 15.59
CA ASN A 358 -6.25 0.43 14.39
C ASN A 358 -7.13 -0.82 14.22
N ASN A 359 -8.29 -0.65 13.63
CA ASN A 359 -9.17 -1.73 13.20
C ASN A 359 -9.90 -1.30 11.93
N TYR A 360 -10.00 -2.19 10.95
CA TYR A 360 -10.64 -1.85 9.69
C TYR A 360 -11.22 -3.07 8.99
N PHE A 361 -12.29 -2.87 8.24
CA PHE A 361 -12.86 -3.89 7.40
C PHE A 361 -13.37 -3.29 6.09
N LYS A 362 -12.86 -3.80 4.98
CA LYS A 362 -13.20 -3.38 3.61
C LYS A 362 -13.60 -4.59 2.76
N PRO A 363 -14.83 -5.10 2.87
CA PRO A 363 -15.32 -6.10 1.93
C PRO A 363 -15.41 -5.51 0.52
N TYR A 364 -14.93 -6.29 -0.46
CA TYR A 364 -14.83 -5.89 -1.86
C TYR A 364 -15.44 -6.96 -2.75
N PHE A 365 -16.31 -6.56 -3.64
CA PHE A 365 -17.05 -7.43 -4.55
C PHE A 365 -16.85 -6.98 -5.99
N THR A 366 -16.61 -7.92 -6.89
CA THR A 366 -16.52 -7.67 -8.32
C THR A 366 -17.34 -8.65 -9.13
N LEU A 367 -17.94 -8.18 -10.20
CA LEU A 367 -18.54 -8.99 -11.23
C LEU A 367 -17.89 -8.62 -12.56
N GLN A 368 -17.20 -9.56 -13.18
CA GLN A 368 -16.50 -9.34 -14.46
C GLN A 368 -17.11 -10.22 -15.53
N HIS A 369 -17.39 -9.64 -16.69
CA HIS A 369 -17.71 -10.32 -17.92
C HIS A 369 -16.57 -10.15 -18.90
N ILE A 370 -16.07 -11.25 -19.45
CA ILE A 370 -15.02 -11.28 -20.47
C ILE A 370 -15.63 -11.92 -21.70
N TRP A 371 -15.52 -11.24 -22.83
CA TRP A 371 -15.84 -11.76 -24.14
C TRP A 371 -14.57 -11.75 -25.00
N SER A 372 -14.19 -12.93 -25.49
CA SER A 372 -12.99 -13.17 -26.30
C SER A 372 -13.39 -13.74 -27.65
N GLY A 373 -13.90 -12.89 -28.54
CA GLY A 373 -14.18 -13.26 -29.92
C GLY A 373 -12.94 -13.10 -30.83
N GLU A 374 -13.03 -13.59 -32.05
CA GLU A 374 -11.91 -13.62 -33.03
C GLU A 374 -11.30 -12.22 -33.31
N LYS A 375 -12.15 -11.22 -33.48
CA LYS A 375 -11.75 -9.85 -33.80
C LYS A 375 -12.06 -8.84 -32.70
N VAL A 376 -12.94 -9.19 -31.77
CA VAL A 376 -13.43 -8.32 -30.71
C VAL A 376 -13.17 -8.97 -29.38
N SER A 377 -12.50 -8.28 -28.50
CA SER A 377 -12.48 -8.64 -27.09
C SER A 377 -13.07 -7.53 -26.24
N MET A 378 -13.83 -7.90 -25.23
CA MET A 378 -14.49 -6.95 -24.33
C MET A 378 -14.39 -7.44 -22.89
N LYS A 379 -14.03 -6.51 -21.99
CA LYS A 379 -14.06 -6.77 -20.55
C LYS A 379 -14.93 -5.72 -19.87
N ASN A 380 -15.96 -6.19 -19.18
CA ASN A 380 -16.83 -5.36 -18.36
C ASN A 380 -16.66 -5.76 -16.92
N SER A 381 -16.51 -4.78 -16.04
CA SER A 381 -16.36 -5.01 -14.60
C SER A 381 -17.28 -4.07 -13.83
N VAL A 382 -18.04 -4.62 -12.92
CA VAL A 382 -18.80 -3.86 -11.90
C VAL A 382 -18.16 -4.20 -10.56
N TYR A 383 -17.96 -3.21 -9.72
CA TYR A 383 -17.36 -3.42 -8.41
C TYR A 383 -17.99 -2.54 -7.36
N VAL A 384 -17.95 -3.03 -6.12
CA VAL A 384 -18.36 -2.28 -4.94
C VAL A 384 -17.52 -2.69 -3.73
N ALA A 385 -17.11 -1.71 -2.94
CA ALA A 385 -16.51 -1.88 -1.63
C ALA A 385 -17.29 -1.08 -0.59
N PHE A 386 -17.43 -1.67 0.58
CA PHE A 386 -17.93 -1.00 1.77
C PHE A 386 -16.83 -1.05 2.81
N ALA A 387 -16.45 0.10 3.31
CA ALA A 387 -15.33 0.16 4.24
C ALA A 387 -15.74 0.90 5.49
N SER A 388 -15.34 0.38 6.63
CA SER A 388 -15.56 1.00 7.94
C SER A 388 -14.51 0.51 8.92
N GLY A 389 -14.04 1.41 9.75
CA GLY A 389 -13.08 1.16 10.80
C GLY A 389 -12.38 2.42 11.21
N GLY A 390 -11.36 2.29 12.03
CA GLY A 390 -10.63 3.45 12.49
C GLY A 390 -9.63 3.10 13.58
N GLY A 391 -9.26 4.08 14.37
CA GLY A 391 -8.22 3.91 15.36
C GLY A 391 -8.54 4.61 16.67
N ARG A 392 -7.87 4.15 17.71
CA ARG A 392 -7.84 4.87 18.99
C ARG A 392 -7.09 6.17 18.81
N TRP A 393 -7.67 7.22 19.34
CA TRP A 393 -7.15 8.56 19.33
C TRP A 393 -7.16 9.16 20.73
N SER A 394 -6.57 10.31 20.92
CA SER A 394 -6.67 11.07 22.16
C SER A 394 -6.83 12.55 21.88
N GLU A 395 -7.77 13.18 22.57
CA GLU A 395 -7.91 14.63 22.61
C GLU A 395 -7.40 15.16 23.93
N THR A 396 -6.78 16.34 23.92
CA THR A 396 -6.17 16.94 25.09
C THR A 396 -6.47 18.43 25.18
N LYS A 397 -6.80 18.89 26.38
CA LYS A 397 -6.88 20.31 26.79
C LYS A 397 -5.83 20.65 27.84
N GLY A 398 -4.94 19.73 28.11
CA GLY A 398 -3.90 19.87 29.13
C GLY A 398 -2.58 19.25 28.68
N LYS A 399 -1.92 18.58 29.62
CA LYS A 399 -0.69 17.82 29.33
C LYS A 399 -1.04 16.59 28.50
N PRO A 400 -0.46 16.40 27.31
CA PRO A 400 -0.74 15.24 26.46
C PRO A 400 -0.39 13.91 27.14
N LEU A 401 -1.15 12.85 26.85
CA LEU A 401 -0.92 11.51 27.41
C LEU A 401 0.50 10.99 27.16
N SER A 402 1.08 11.29 25.99
CA SER A 402 2.46 10.93 25.63
C SER A 402 3.54 11.63 26.46
N SER A 403 3.18 12.64 27.28
CA SER A 403 4.11 13.34 28.17
C SER A 403 4.15 12.74 29.58
N TYR A 404 3.28 11.78 29.89
CA TYR A 404 3.32 10.99 31.12
C TYR A 404 4.14 9.75 30.87
N THR A 405 5.43 9.79 31.18
CA THR A 405 6.36 8.68 30.91
C THR A 405 7.09 8.23 32.16
N ALA A 406 7.26 6.92 32.29
CA ALA A 406 8.13 6.27 33.23
C ALA A 406 8.88 5.13 32.50
N ASP A 407 10.19 5.10 32.62
CA ASP A 407 11.06 4.10 32.00
C ASP A 407 10.81 3.95 30.46
N GLY A 408 10.56 5.07 29.79
CA GLY A 408 10.28 5.11 28.35
C GLY A 408 8.87 4.68 27.95
N LEU A 409 8.01 4.28 28.87
CA LEU A 409 6.63 3.84 28.64
C LEU A 409 5.63 4.90 29.11
N ILE A 410 4.40 4.83 28.62
CA ILE A 410 3.31 5.68 29.12
C ILE A 410 2.95 5.27 30.55
N ASP A 411 3.08 6.20 31.50
CA ASP A 411 2.60 6.04 32.85
C ASP A 411 1.09 6.32 32.94
N TRP A 412 0.30 5.31 32.63
CA TRP A 412 -1.15 5.39 32.69
C TRP A 412 -1.69 5.70 34.07
N THR A 413 -0.98 5.29 35.13
CA THR A 413 -1.40 5.57 36.50
C THR A 413 -1.34 7.06 36.81
N SER A 414 -0.23 7.70 36.49
CA SER A 414 -0.07 9.17 36.69
C SER A 414 -0.95 9.97 35.74
N ALA A 415 -1.10 9.49 34.47
CA ALA A 415 -1.96 10.13 33.48
C ALA A 415 -3.43 10.17 33.96
N ILE A 416 -3.96 9.04 34.43
CA ILE A 416 -5.34 8.93 34.94
C ILE A 416 -5.51 9.71 36.23
N ALA A 417 -4.56 9.61 37.17
CA ALA A 417 -4.64 10.30 38.44
C ALA A 417 -4.70 11.84 38.33
N SER A 418 -4.09 12.39 37.25
CA SER A 418 -4.05 13.85 37.01
C SER A 418 -5.06 14.32 35.97
N ASN A 419 -5.90 13.41 35.46
CA ASN A 419 -6.78 13.73 34.32
C ASN A 419 -8.05 14.51 34.72
N ARG A 420 -8.51 14.36 35.94
CA ARG A 420 -9.73 15.00 36.43
C ARG A 420 -9.48 16.41 36.94
N ASN A 421 -10.05 17.41 36.30
CA ASN A 421 -10.03 18.80 36.75
C ASN A 421 -10.89 19.00 38.02
N PRO A 422 -10.71 20.14 38.73
CA PRO A 422 -11.51 20.42 39.95
C PRO A 422 -13.02 20.48 39.72
N ASP A 423 -13.48 20.84 38.51
CA ASP A 423 -14.89 20.86 38.15
C ASP A 423 -15.43 19.48 37.70
N GLY A 424 -14.59 18.45 37.65
CA GLY A 424 -14.93 17.11 37.22
C GLY A 424 -14.67 16.84 35.69
N SER A 425 -14.32 17.86 34.94
CA SER A 425 -14.03 17.69 33.50
C SER A 425 -12.72 16.94 33.27
N ALA A 426 -12.61 16.29 32.12
CA ALA A 426 -11.40 15.59 31.66
C ALA A 426 -10.39 16.58 31.06
N ALA A 427 -9.11 16.43 31.40
CA ALA A 427 -8.02 17.11 30.70
C ALA A 427 -7.63 16.38 29.42
N ASN A 428 -7.80 15.05 29.38
CA ASN A 428 -7.60 14.19 28.22
C ASN A 428 -8.72 13.17 28.12
N ILE A 429 -9.03 12.76 26.92
CA ILE A 429 -9.92 11.64 26.63
C ILE A 429 -9.26 10.66 25.68
N LEU A 430 -9.66 9.40 25.74
CA LEU A 430 -9.48 8.49 24.62
C LEU A 430 -10.73 8.54 23.77
N SER A 431 -10.53 8.62 22.46
CA SER A 431 -11.60 8.62 21.49
C SER A 431 -11.37 7.52 20.44
N GLN A 432 -12.45 7.11 19.81
CA GLN A 432 -12.44 6.25 18.64
C GLN A 432 -12.72 7.13 17.42
N TYR A 433 -11.69 7.35 16.61
CA TYR A 433 -11.85 7.95 15.30
C TYR A 433 -12.26 6.85 14.32
N THR A 434 -13.42 6.99 13.71
CA THR A 434 -13.99 6.01 12.78
C THR A 434 -14.18 6.66 11.41
N ALA A 435 -13.70 6.00 10.36
CA ALA A 435 -13.85 6.44 8.98
C ALA A 435 -14.34 5.29 8.10
N GLY A 436 -15.16 5.64 7.13
CA GLY A 436 -15.67 4.65 6.19
C GLY A 436 -15.89 5.22 4.81
N HIS A 437 -16.12 4.33 3.86
CA HIS A 437 -16.49 4.75 2.51
C HIS A 437 -17.26 3.67 1.76
N THR A 438 -18.07 4.13 0.82
CA THR A 438 -18.62 3.31 -0.26
C THR A 438 -17.88 3.66 -1.54
N HIS A 439 -17.23 2.68 -2.15
CA HIS A 439 -16.56 2.81 -3.44
C HIS A 439 -17.23 1.88 -4.44
N ALA A 440 -17.84 2.41 -5.46
CA ALA A 440 -18.52 1.61 -6.48
C ALA A 440 -18.22 2.16 -7.89
N GLY A 441 -18.15 1.28 -8.87
CA GLY A 441 -17.91 1.71 -10.23
C GLY A 441 -18.16 0.64 -11.28
N VAL A 442 -18.09 1.11 -12.52
CA VAL A 442 -18.25 0.28 -13.74
C VAL A 442 -17.10 0.60 -14.69
N ILE A 443 -16.43 -0.44 -15.15
CA ILE A 443 -15.39 -0.36 -16.19
C ILE A 443 -15.85 -1.17 -17.39
N SER A 444 -15.75 -0.60 -18.58
CA SER A 444 -15.95 -1.32 -19.85
C SER A 444 -14.79 -1.03 -20.78
N THR A 445 -14.14 -2.08 -21.27
CA THR A 445 -13.05 -1.98 -22.24
C THR A 445 -13.36 -2.82 -23.44
N LEU A 446 -13.07 -2.30 -24.62
CA LEU A 446 -13.25 -2.94 -25.91
C LEU A 446 -11.92 -2.89 -26.67
N GLU A 447 -11.51 -4.00 -27.26
CA GLU A 447 -10.40 -4.08 -28.21
C GLU A 447 -10.92 -4.67 -29.51
N TYR A 448 -10.55 -4.08 -30.65
CA TYR A 448 -10.88 -4.53 -31.98
C TYR A 448 -9.64 -4.75 -32.83
N VAL A 449 -9.48 -5.94 -33.37
CA VAL A 449 -8.38 -6.31 -34.28
C VAL A 449 -8.68 -5.83 -35.69
N LEU A 450 -7.98 -4.78 -36.14
CA LEU A 450 -8.10 -4.24 -37.50
C LEU A 450 -7.45 -5.11 -38.55
N GLY A 451 -6.53 -6.00 -38.16
CA GLY A 451 -5.69 -6.81 -39.06
C GLY A 451 -4.35 -6.16 -39.35
N ARG A 452 -3.45 -6.91 -39.99
CA ARG A 452 -2.07 -6.52 -40.33
C ARG A 452 -1.27 -6.04 -39.07
N GLY A 453 -1.56 -6.63 -37.89
CA GLY A 453 -0.91 -6.29 -36.64
C GLY A 453 -1.51 -5.08 -35.92
N PHE A 454 -2.50 -4.38 -36.44
CA PHE A 454 -3.14 -3.24 -35.79
C PHE A 454 -4.34 -3.66 -34.94
N LYS A 455 -4.45 -3.02 -33.75
CA LYS A 455 -5.59 -3.11 -32.88
C LYS A 455 -5.96 -1.71 -32.39
N VAL A 456 -7.25 -1.46 -32.19
CA VAL A 456 -7.77 -0.27 -31.54
C VAL A 456 -8.49 -0.66 -30.26
N GLY A 457 -8.31 0.13 -29.23
CA GLY A 457 -8.96 -0.04 -27.95
C GLY A 457 -9.75 1.20 -27.55
N ALA A 458 -10.84 0.99 -26.84
CA ALA A 458 -11.60 2.06 -26.19
C ALA A 458 -12.05 1.58 -24.82
N GLY A 459 -12.21 2.50 -23.87
CA GLY A 459 -12.75 2.16 -22.57
C GLY A 459 -13.36 3.33 -21.85
N LEU A 460 -14.23 2.96 -20.93
CA LEU A 460 -14.95 3.85 -20.05
C LEU A 460 -14.85 3.35 -18.62
N HIS A 461 -14.65 4.26 -17.69
CA HIS A 461 -14.68 4.00 -16.25
C HIS A 461 -15.51 5.09 -15.57
N GLY A 462 -16.53 4.72 -14.86
CA GLY A 462 -17.31 5.61 -14.00
C GLY A 462 -17.30 5.09 -12.56
N GLN A 463 -17.08 5.96 -11.58
CA GLN A 463 -17.02 5.58 -10.18
C GLN A 463 -17.55 6.65 -9.24
N ILE A 464 -18.04 6.20 -8.10
CA ILE A 464 -18.41 7.03 -6.96
C ILE A 464 -17.60 6.60 -5.74
N TYR A 465 -17.19 7.58 -4.93
CA TYR A 465 -16.44 7.37 -3.71
C TYR A 465 -17.00 8.30 -2.62
N ASN A 466 -17.86 7.75 -1.78
CA ASN A 466 -18.54 8.50 -0.73
C ASN A 466 -17.92 8.12 0.60
N THR A 467 -17.35 9.08 1.31
CA THR A 467 -16.71 8.90 2.61
C THR A 467 -17.54 9.48 3.73
N TRP A 468 -17.30 8.99 4.92
CA TRP A 468 -17.77 9.55 6.18
C TRP A 468 -16.70 9.32 7.25
N GLU A 469 -16.71 10.20 8.24
CA GLU A 469 -15.76 10.24 9.35
C GLU A 469 -16.47 10.75 10.59
N GLU A 470 -16.23 10.11 11.72
CA GLU A 470 -16.75 10.54 13.02
C GLU A 470 -15.77 10.20 14.13
N GLU A 471 -15.82 10.96 15.22
CA GLU A 471 -15.06 10.71 16.41
C GLU A 471 -16.00 10.63 17.63
N THR A 472 -15.83 9.59 18.44
CA THR A 472 -16.65 9.35 19.65
C THR A 472 -15.76 9.14 20.84
N ILE A 473 -16.20 9.58 22.03
CA ILE A 473 -15.48 9.36 23.28
C ILE A 473 -15.52 7.87 23.63
N ASP A 474 -14.35 7.26 23.79
CA ASP A 474 -14.19 5.86 24.23
C ASP A 474 -13.97 5.76 25.75
N ASP A 475 -13.20 6.71 26.32
CA ASP A 475 -12.86 6.70 27.75
C ASP A 475 -12.53 8.11 28.25
N LEU A 476 -13.12 8.50 29.37
CA LEU A 476 -12.88 9.77 30.05
C LEU A 476 -11.68 9.73 31.01
N LEU A 477 -10.96 8.61 31.08
CA LEU A 477 -9.77 8.41 31.91
C LEU A 477 -9.96 8.84 33.39
N GLY A 478 -11.09 8.44 33.97
CA GLY A 478 -11.41 8.69 35.39
C GLY A 478 -12.08 10.03 35.70
N ALA A 479 -12.32 10.89 34.69
CA ALA A 479 -13.10 12.11 34.82
C ALA A 479 -14.61 11.85 34.64
N ASP A 480 -15.46 12.83 34.91
CA ASP A 480 -16.92 12.67 34.88
C ASP A 480 -17.47 13.00 33.50
N PHE A 481 -16.88 13.97 32.80
CA PHE A 481 -17.30 14.45 31.49
C PHE A 481 -16.15 15.14 30.75
N TRP A 482 -16.32 15.33 29.44
CA TRP A 482 -15.48 16.17 28.59
C TRP A 482 -16.23 17.45 28.23
N ILE A 483 -15.54 18.57 28.20
CA ILE A 483 -16.09 19.84 27.67
C ILE A 483 -15.67 19.97 26.21
N GLU A 484 -16.64 19.92 25.30
CA GLU A 484 -16.42 20.26 23.90
C GLU A 484 -16.48 21.78 23.72
N ASP A 485 -15.45 22.33 23.12
CA ASP A 485 -15.32 23.77 22.93
C ASP A 485 -16.02 24.21 21.62
N TYR A 486 -17.33 24.38 21.70
CA TYR A 486 -18.09 24.93 20.57
C TYR A 486 -17.99 26.45 20.47
N GLU A 487 -17.50 27.14 21.48
CA GLU A 487 -17.39 28.61 21.45
C GLU A 487 -16.42 29.03 20.33
N GLY A 488 -15.28 28.37 20.21
CA GLY A 488 -14.33 28.59 19.12
C GLY A 488 -14.91 28.34 17.73
N LYS A 489 -16.03 27.63 17.65
CA LYS A 489 -16.72 27.32 16.38
C LYS A 489 -18.02 28.09 16.19
N SER A 490 -18.33 29.03 17.06
CA SER A 490 -19.59 29.76 17.06
C SER A 490 -20.86 28.89 17.07
N LEU A 491 -20.75 27.66 17.56
CA LEU A 491 -21.83 26.67 17.61
C LEU A 491 -22.35 26.43 19.04
N ALA A 492 -21.67 26.98 20.06
CA ALA A 492 -22.15 26.90 21.42
C ALA A 492 -23.54 27.53 21.55
N GLY A 493 -24.42 26.86 22.27
CA GLY A 493 -25.80 27.31 22.48
C GLY A 493 -26.77 27.01 21.34
N LEU A 494 -26.32 26.43 20.21
CA LEU A 494 -27.25 25.89 19.22
C LEU A 494 -27.98 24.65 19.74
N ALA A 495 -29.23 24.50 19.37
CA ALA A 495 -30.02 23.32 19.73
C ALA A 495 -29.29 22.02 19.31
N GLY A 496 -29.12 21.09 20.26
CA GLY A 496 -28.39 19.84 20.03
C GLY A 496 -26.85 19.94 20.13
N ARG A 497 -26.32 21.09 20.50
CA ARG A 497 -24.87 21.32 20.69
C ARG A 497 -24.56 21.44 22.18
N ASP A 498 -24.75 20.38 22.92
CA ASP A 498 -24.37 20.32 24.32
C ASP A 498 -22.83 20.23 24.45
N PRO A 499 -22.17 21.20 25.12
CA PRO A 499 -20.73 21.13 25.32
C PRO A 499 -20.29 20.04 26.30
N VAL A 500 -21.18 19.56 27.18
CA VAL A 500 -20.88 18.49 28.12
C VAL A 500 -21.04 17.14 27.43
N LYS A 501 -19.94 16.41 27.31
CA LYS A 501 -19.86 15.14 26.58
C LYS A 501 -19.49 13.98 27.50
N HIS A 502 -20.09 12.84 27.25
CA HIS A 502 -19.87 11.58 27.96
C HIS A 502 -19.37 10.49 27.00
N VAL A 503 -18.99 9.35 27.55
CA VAL A 503 -18.60 8.18 26.74
C VAL A 503 -19.71 7.82 25.76
N GLY A 504 -19.33 7.66 24.48
CA GLY A 504 -20.22 7.41 23.35
C GLY A 504 -20.70 8.66 22.62
N ASP A 505 -20.52 9.87 23.18
CA ASP A 505 -20.87 11.10 22.49
C ASP A 505 -19.87 11.44 21.38
N LYS A 506 -20.39 12.10 20.32
CA LYS A 506 -19.56 12.62 19.25
C LYS A 506 -18.81 13.89 19.68
N VAL A 507 -17.56 13.94 19.28
CA VAL A 507 -16.66 15.09 19.51
C VAL A 507 -15.93 15.41 18.19
N ARG A 508 -15.63 16.69 17.99
CA ARG A 508 -14.78 17.25 16.93
C ARG A 508 -15.20 16.94 15.48
N THR A 509 -15.68 15.76 15.14
CA THR A 509 -15.79 15.32 13.76
C THR A 509 -17.05 14.50 13.48
N GLU A 510 -17.85 14.94 12.51
CA GLU A 510 -18.90 14.20 11.80
C GLU A 510 -19.05 14.77 10.41
N ASN A 511 -18.23 14.31 9.47
CA ASN A 511 -18.18 14.85 8.11
C ASN A 511 -17.84 13.79 7.06
N GLY A 512 -17.84 14.19 5.80
CA GLY A 512 -17.45 13.32 4.70
C GLY A 512 -17.41 14.02 3.35
N LYS A 513 -17.09 13.25 2.33
CA LYS A 513 -16.97 13.74 0.95
C LYS A 513 -17.65 12.79 -0.02
N ASN A 514 -18.39 13.34 -0.96
CA ASN A 514 -19.01 12.60 -2.05
C ASN A 514 -18.30 12.97 -3.36
N THR A 515 -17.57 12.01 -3.91
CA THR A 515 -16.80 12.17 -5.13
C THR A 515 -17.37 11.30 -6.24
N SER A 516 -17.58 11.89 -7.41
CA SER A 516 -17.86 11.18 -8.65
C SER A 516 -16.71 11.40 -9.62
N HIS A 517 -16.26 10.33 -10.27
CA HIS A 517 -15.13 10.38 -11.18
C HIS A 517 -15.42 9.55 -12.43
N GLY A 518 -15.02 10.05 -13.59
CA GLY A 518 -15.19 9.37 -14.87
C GLY A 518 -13.96 9.49 -15.74
N THR A 519 -13.61 8.40 -16.45
CA THR A 519 -12.49 8.33 -17.40
C THR A 519 -12.98 7.70 -18.70
N ALA A 520 -12.56 8.26 -19.83
CA ALA A 520 -12.72 7.68 -21.16
C ALA A 520 -11.35 7.63 -21.85
N TYR A 521 -11.05 6.55 -22.56
CA TYR A 521 -9.79 6.44 -23.31
C TYR A 521 -9.97 5.83 -24.68
N LEU A 522 -8.99 6.11 -25.54
CA LEU A 522 -8.75 5.46 -26.82
C LEU A 522 -7.30 5.01 -26.91
N SER A 523 -7.07 3.87 -27.55
CA SER A 523 -5.73 3.34 -27.80
C SER A 523 -5.59 2.79 -29.20
N LEU A 524 -4.36 2.83 -29.72
CA LEU A 524 -3.92 2.20 -30.96
C LEU A 524 -2.66 1.40 -30.65
N SER A 525 -2.66 0.13 -30.95
CA SER A 525 -1.47 -0.71 -30.86
C SER A 525 -1.15 -1.36 -32.22
N TYR A 526 0.12 -1.61 -32.42
CA TYR A 526 0.63 -2.32 -33.58
C TYR A 526 1.65 -3.36 -33.14
N GLU A 527 1.55 -4.53 -33.71
CA GLU A 527 2.49 -5.61 -33.45
C GLU A 527 2.90 -6.30 -34.76
N SER A 528 4.22 -6.41 -34.93
CA SER A 528 4.84 -7.23 -35.98
C SER A 528 6.00 -8.02 -35.40
N GLU A 529 6.68 -8.83 -36.22
CA GLU A 529 7.84 -9.61 -35.76
C GLU A 529 8.96 -8.74 -35.15
N ARG A 530 9.18 -7.51 -35.68
CA ARG A 530 10.29 -6.66 -35.30
C ARG A 530 9.88 -5.38 -34.58
N LEU A 531 8.68 -4.90 -34.81
CA LEU A 531 8.23 -3.62 -34.28
C LEU A 531 6.90 -3.81 -33.56
N SER A 532 6.82 -3.33 -32.31
CA SER A 532 5.56 -3.10 -31.63
C SER A 532 5.49 -1.67 -31.13
N PHE A 533 4.32 -1.04 -31.17
CA PHE A 533 4.07 0.23 -30.52
C PHE A 533 2.66 0.29 -29.94
N ASP A 534 2.55 1.12 -28.89
CA ASP A 534 1.29 1.45 -28.25
C ASP A 534 1.17 2.95 -28.12
N LEU A 535 0.00 3.48 -28.46
CA LEU A 535 -0.37 4.89 -28.28
C LEU A 535 -1.73 4.95 -27.60
N GLY A 536 -1.88 5.81 -26.61
CA GLY A 536 -3.14 5.97 -25.90
C GLY A 536 -3.36 7.40 -25.43
N ALA A 537 -4.61 7.78 -25.41
CA ALA A 537 -5.06 9.06 -24.85
C ALA A 537 -6.28 8.84 -23.96
N SER A 538 -6.36 9.58 -22.87
CA SER A 538 -7.51 9.56 -21.98
C SER A 538 -7.94 10.95 -21.56
N LEU A 539 -9.24 11.07 -21.29
CA LEU A 539 -9.88 12.24 -20.68
C LEU A 539 -10.56 11.78 -19.39
N PHE A 540 -10.47 12.57 -18.36
CA PHE A 540 -11.12 12.28 -17.10
C PHE A 540 -11.65 13.54 -16.44
N GLY A 541 -12.66 13.35 -15.60
CA GLY A 541 -13.27 14.41 -14.82
C GLY A 541 -13.71 13.95 -13.46
N SER A 542 -13.65 14.84 -12.49
CA SER A 542 -14.07 14.58 -11.12
C SER A 542 -14.90 15.73 -10.60
N ARG A 543 -15.86 15.39 -9.73
CA ARG A 543 -16.66 16.33 -8.98
C ARG A 543 -16.78 15.85 -7.54
N THR A 544 -16.47 16.71 -6.60
CA THR A 544 -16.48 16.43 -5.17
C THR A 544 -17.28 17.48 -4.42
N ARG A 545 -18.07 17.05 -3.42
CA ARG A 545 -18.70 17.91 -2.40
C ARG A 545 -18.35 17.37 -1.02
N ARG A 546 -18.14 18.26 -0.06
CA ARG A 546 -17.97 17.92 1.35
C ARG A 546 -19.30 18.19 2.08
N TRP A 547 -19.58 17.37 3.07
CA TRP A 547 -20.64 17.60 4.03
C TRP A 547 -20.07 17.53 5.45
N ASP A 548 -20.66 18.30 6.38
CA ASP A 548 -20.21 18.36 7.76
C ASP A 548 -21.40 18.69 8.67
N LEU A 549 -21.79 17.67 9.44
CA LEU A 549 -22.89 17.75 10.37
C LEU A 549 -22.46 18.26 11.74
N TYR A 550 -21.16 18.22 12.02
CA TYR A 550 -20.64 18.64 13.31
C TYR A 550 -20.47 20.16 13.39
N ASN A 551 -19.94 20.77 12.37
CA ASN A 551 -19.56 22.18 12.36
C ASN A 551 -20.60 23.10 11.70
N TYR A 552 -21.56 22.55 10.94
CA TYR A 552 -22.54 23.33 10.19
C TYR A 552 -23.96 22.88 10.45
N VAL A 553 -24.91 23.75 10.20
CA VAL A 553 -26.35 23.51 10.34
C VAL A 553 -27.10 23.97 9.09
N GLY A 554 -28.28 23.40 8.84
CA GLY A 554 -29.13 23.81 7.74
C GLY A 554 -28.50 23.53 6.37
N ASP A 555 -28.57 24.50 5.47
CA ASP A 555 -28.06 24.36 4.09
C ASP A 555 -26.52 24.41 4.03
N ASP A 556 -25.85 24.99 5.04
CA ASP A 556 -24.40 25.11 5.11
C ASP A 556 -23.70 23.78 5.41
N VAL A 557 -24.46 22.74 5.79
CA VAL A 557 -23.94 21.37 5.95
C VAL A 557 -23.23 20.88 4.69
N TRP A 558 -23.64 21.33 3.52
CA TRP A 558 -23.04 20.96 2.25
C TRP A 558 -22.22 22.09 1.64
N SER A 559 -21.00 21.79 1.29
CA SER A 559 -20.16 22.69 0.50
C SER A 559 -20.70 22.87 -0.92
N ASP A 560 -20.22 23.90 -1.61
CA ASP A 560 -20.22 23.93 -3.06
C ASP A 560 -19.46 22.74 -3.65
N ALA A 561 -19.66 22.49 -4.93
CA ALA A 561 -19.00 21.41 -5.64
C ALA A 561 -17.68 21.87 -6.26
N ALA A 562 -16.58 21.29 -5.83
CA ALA A 562 -15.33 21.36 -6.55
C ALA A 562 -15.38 20.39 -7.75
N ALA A 563 -14.95 20.85 -8.93
CA ALA A 563 -14.91 20.02 -10.13
C ALA A 563 -13.69 20.37 -10.99
N GLY A 564 -13.20 19.38 -11.72
CA GLY A 564 -12.09 19.55 -12.63
C GLY A 564 -12.08 18.51 -13.74
N THR A 565 -11.28 18.76 -14.77
CA THR A 565 -11.01 17.85 -15.88
C THR A 565 -9.52 17.71 -16.10
N GLY A 566 -9.10 16.53 -16.57
CA GLY A 566 -7.73 16.23 -16.89
C GLY A 566 -7.64 15.38 -18.15
N ALA A 567 -6.41 15.22 -18.62
CA ALA A 567 -6.14 14.43 -19.83
C ALA A 567 -4.78 13.76 -19.73
N SER A 568 -4.60 12.67 -20.45
CA SER A 568 -3.29 12.07 -20.64
C SER A 568 -3.09 11.66 -22.10
N ILE A 569 -1.83 11.68 -22.52
CA ILE A 569 -1.39 11.05 -23.75
C ILE A 569 -0.09 10.31 -23.46
N LYS A 570 0.05 9.09 -23.95
CA LYS A 570 1.22 8.27 -23.73
C LYS A 570 1.43 7.30 -24.88
N GLY A 571 2.64 6.93 -25.10
CA GLY A 571 2.99 5.95 -26.10
C GLY A 571 4.40 5.42 -25.93
N GLY A 572 4.65 4.29 -26.59
CA GLY A 572 5.97 3.68 -26.63
C GLY A 572 6.12 2.80 -27.85
N ALA A 573 7.38 2.54 -28.19
CA ALA A 573 7.73 1.63 -29.26
C ALA A 573 8.87 0.69 -28.83
N LEU A 574 8.82 -0.55 -29.28
CA LEU A 574 9.85 -1.57 -29.07
C LEU A 574 10.29 -2.11 -30.43
N PHE A 575 11.59 -2.09 -30.67
CA PHE A 575 12.22 -2.65 -31.87
C PHE A 575 13.09 -3.85 -31.51
N LYS A 576 12.78 -5.02 -32.08
CA LYS A 576 13.57 -6.25 -31.95
C LYS A 576 14.69 -6.23 -33.00
N ALA A 577 15.91 -5.98 -32.56
CA ALA A 577 17.09 -5.87 -33.44
C ALA A 577 17.64 -7.23 -33.88
N GLY A 578 17.05 -8.34 -33.38
CA GLY A 578 17.50 -9.72 -33.66
C GLY A 578 18.53 -10.21 -32.64
N LYS A 579 18.80 -11.50 -32.66
CA LYS A 579 19.73 -12.18 -31.72
C LYS A 579 19.42 -11.92 -30.24
N GLY A 580 18.15 -11.80 -29.90
CA GLY A 580 17.70 -11.51 -28.52
C GLY A 580 17.81 -10.04 -28.09
N HIS A 581 18.27 -9.14 -28.95
CA HIS A 581 18.35 -7.71 -28.62
C HIS A 581 17.06 -6.98 -28.98
N SER A 582 16.61 -6.12 -28.04
CA SER A 582 15.51 -5.21 -28.26
C SER A 582 15.86 -3.82 -27.68
N VAL A 583 15.37 -2.79 -28.33
CA VAL A 583 15.44 -1.40 -27.85
C VAL A 583 14.03 -0.87 -27.76
N TYR A 584 13.71 -0.18 -26.69
CA TYR A 584 12.41 0.46 -26.51
C TYR A 584 12.54 1.89 -26.04
N ALA A 585 11.54 2.69 -26.38
CA ALA A 585 11.38 4.02 -25.84
C ALA A 585 9.91 4.30 -25.57
N SER A 586 9.61 5.02 -24.50
CA SER A 586 8.26 5.44 -24.14
C SER A 586 8.25 6.86 -23.62
N ALA A 587 7.13 7.56 -23.81
CA ALA A 587 6.91 8.89 -23.29
C ALA A 587 5.43 9.07 -22.90
N GLY A 588 5.18 9.95 -21.94
CA GLY A 588 3.83 10.28 -21.49
C GLY A 588 3.74 11.69 -20.96
N TRP A 589 2.58 12.29 -21.14
CA TRP A 589 2.16 13.53 -20.54
C TRP A 589 0.80 13.33 -19.87
N TYR A 590 0.69 13.81 -18.61
CA TYR A 590 -0.53 13.70 -17.79
C TYR A 590 -0.87 15.04 -17.17
N SER A 591 -2.16 15.38 -17.17
CA SER A 591 -2.72 16.49 -16.40
C SER A 591 -3.63 15.89 -15.32
N ARG A 592 -3.08 15.54 -14.15
CA ARG A 592 -3.78 14.87 -13.05
C ARG A 592 -4.61 15.87 -12.24
N LEU A 593 -5.84 15.48 -11.93
CA LEU A 593 -6.70 16.25 -11.04
C LEU A 593 -6.18 16.19 -9.59
N PRO A 594 -6.36 17.26 -8.82
CA PRO A 594 -6.15 17.24 -7.39
C PRO A 594 -7.07 16.22 -6.70
N TYR A 595 -6.58 15.60 -5.66
CA TYR A 595 -7.41 14.75 -4.78
C TYR A 595 -8.43 15.59 -4.00
N SER A 596 -9.50 14.95 -3.53
CA SER A 596 -10.56 15.67 -2.80
C SER A 596 -10.07 16.30 -1.49
N SER A 597 -9.01 15.77 -0.88
CA SER A 597 -8.34 16.39 0.27
C SER A 597 -7.71 17.74 -0.07
N VAL A 598 -7.20 17.93 -1.29
CA VAL A 598 -6.61 19.19 -1.74
C VAL A 598 -7.68 20.25 -1.99
N TRP A 599 -8.83 19.84 -2.54
CA TRP A 599 -9.97 20.73 -2.73
C TRP A 599 -10.56 21.29 -1.42
N PHE A 600 -10.42 20.55 -0.31
CA PHE A 600 -10.91 20.92 1.01
C PHE A 600 -9.78 20.86 2.03
N SER A 601 -8.68 21.56 1.76
CA SER A 601 -7.44 21.50 2.54
C SER A 601 -7.59 22.15 3.92
N SER A 602 -8.43 23.17 4.06
CA SER A 602 -8.73 23.84 5.33
C SER A 602 -9.50 22.95 6.30
N GLY A 603 -10.11 21.87 5.83
CA GLY A 603 -10.94 21.00 6.67
C GLY A 603 -12.37 21.49 6.87
N ASN A 604 -12.74 22.66 6.37
CA ASN A 604 -14.09 23.22 6.38
C ASN A 604 -14.81 23.03 5.05
N ASN A 605 -16.01 23.59 4.88
CA ASN A 605 -16.82 23.51 3.66
C ASN A 605 -16.39 24.50 2.56
N GLU A 606 -15.30 25.23 2.73
CA GLU A 606 -14.76 26.14 1.72
C GLU A 606 -13.85 25.39 0.74
N ILE A 607 -14.03 25.68 -0.54
CA ILE A 607 -13.17 25.15 -1.59
C ILE A 607 -11.87 25.92 -1.60
N THR A 608 -10.75 25.21 -1.52
CA THR A 608 -9.42 25.80 -1.64
C THR A 608 -9.26 26.50 -2.98
N ARG A 609 -8.86 27.76 -2.94
CA ARG A 609 -8.61 28.59 -4.13
C ARG A 609 -7.25 28.26 -4.74
N ASP A 610 -7.07 28.57 -6.00
CA ASP A 610 -5.81 28.46 -6.74
C ASP A 610 -5.22 27.04 -6.86
N VAL A 611 -6.08 26.03 -6.67
CA VAL A 611 -5.72 24.63 -6.89
C VAL A 611 -5.72 24.34 -8.39
N THR A 612 -4.58 23.86 -8.90
CA THR A 612 -4.39 23.52 -10.29
C THR A 612 -4.05 22.05 -10.46
N ASN A 613 -4.29 21.50 -11.66
CA ASN A 613 -3.87 20.14 -11.99
C ASN A 613 -2.36 19.99 -11.87
N GLU A 614 -1.93 18.89 -11.35
CA GLU A 614 -0.54 18.44 -11.50
C GLU A 614 -0.26 18.08 -12.95
N ARG A 615 0.93 18.38 -13.44
CA ARG A 615 1.37 18.08 -14.81
C ARG A 615 2.63 17.25 -14.76
N ASN A 616 2.59 16.10 -15.39
CA ASN A 616 3.69 15.15 -15.38
C ASN A 616 4.15 14.88 -16.80
N MET A 617 5.47 14.93 -17.04
CA MET A 617 6.12 14.55 -18.29
C MET A 617 7.12 13.46 -17.99
N LEU A 618 6.97 12.32 -18.63
CA LEU A 618 7.83 11.17 -18.45
C LEU A 618 8.43 10.73 -19.77
N GLY A 619 9.67 10.25 -19.72
CA GLY A 619 10.35 9.64 -20.85
C GLY A 619 11.26 8.52 -20.39
N GLU A 620 11.32 7.46 -21.15
CA GLU A 620 12.18 6.29 -20.90
C GLU A 620 12.80 5.80 -22.19
N ILE A 621 14.03 5.30 -22.08
CA ILE A 621 14.70 4.55 -23.13
C ILE A 621 15.38 3.35 -22.52
N GLY A 622 15.25 2.17 -23.15
CA GLY A 622 15.83 0.95 -22.63
C GLY A 622 16.37 0.03 -23.70
N TRP A 623 17.33 -0.78 -23.30
CA TRP A 623 17.87 -1.88 -24.05
C TRP A 623 17.70 -3.17 -23.29
N ARG A 624 17.18 -4.18 -23.96
CA ARG A 624 16.92 -5.51 -23.43
C ARG A 624 17.65 -6.54 -24.28
N HIS A 625 18.34 -7.46 -23.63
CA HIS A 625 18.96 -8.60 -24.28
C HIS A 625 18.53 -9.87 -23.57
N SER A 626 17.90 -10.78 -24.31
CA SER A 626 17.43 -12.08 -23.81
C SER A 626 18.13 -13.20 -24.56
N TRP A 627 18.57 -14.22 -23.82
CA TRP A 627 19.15 -15.45 -24.36
C TRP A 627 18.56 -16.66 -23.63
N ALA A 628 18.81 -17.87 -24.08
CA ALA A 628 18.14 -19.10 -23.61
C ALA A 628 18.19 -19.33 -22.08
N SER A 629 19.21 -18.82 -21.40
CA SER A 629 19.39 -19.03 -19.96
C SER A 629 19.38 -17.76 -19.14
N GLY A 630 19.01 -16.59 -19.72
CA GLY A 630 19.05 -15.35 -18.98
C GLY A 630 18.57 -14.14 -19.75
N ASN A 631 18.52 -13.03 -19.07
CA ASN A 631 18.21 -11.71 -19.63
C ASN A 631 18.97 -10.59 -18.93
N PHE A 632 19.10 -9.51 -19.66
CA PHE A 632 19.68 -8.25 -19.19
C PHE A 632 18.81 -7.10 -19.65
N GLU A 633 18.58 -6.13 -18.78
CA GLU A 633 17.85 -4.91 -19.14
C GLU A 633 18.52 -3.69 -18.53
N LEU A 634 18.72 -2.66 -19.34
CA LEU A 634 19.21 -1.35 -18.96
C LEU A 634 18.19 -0.30 -19.38
N THR A 635 17.80 0.58 -18.46
CA THR A 635 16.81 1.63 -18.69
C THR A 635 17.29 2.95 -18.13
N GLY A 636 17.22 4.01 -18.93
CA GLY A 636 17.31 5.39 -18.47
C GLY A 636 15.93 6.03 -18.42
N TYR A 637 15.63 6.82 -17.41
CA TYR A 637 14.34 7.50 -17.27
C TYR A 637 14.47 8.96 -16.82
N SER A 638 13.47 9.74 -17.17
CA SER A 638 13.26 11.11 -16.74
C SER A 638 11.78 11.32 -16.43
N ALA A 639 11.46 11.92 -15.27
CA ALA A 639 10.11 12.33 -14.92
C ALA A 639 10.15 13.75 -14.35
N TYR A 640 9.48 14.68 -15.01
CA TYR A 640 9.30 16.04 -14.54
C TYR A 640 7.88 16.22 -14.02
N TRP A 641 7.75 16.50 -12.73
CA TRP A 641 6.52 16.64 -12.00
C TRP A 641 6.28 18.09 -11.63
N LYS A 642 5.18 18.66 -12.11
CA LYS A 642 4.79 20.05 -11.88
C LYS A 642 3.55 20.18 -11.03
N ASN A 643 3.49 21.26 -10.27
CA ASN A 643 2.34 21.69 -9.50
C ASN A 643 1.90 20.65 -8.47
N LYS A 644 2.85 19.92 -7.85
CA LYS A 644 2.50 19.03 -6.73
C LYS A 644 1.94 19.84 -5.58
N SER A 645 0.87 19.32 -4.99
CA SER A 645 0.32 19.82 -3.73
C SER A 645 0.77 18.95 -2.57
N LEU A 646 1.23 19.55 -1.48
CA LEU A 646 1.52 18.90 -0.20
C LEU A 646 0.62 19.50 0.87
N MET A 647 0.08 18.63 1.72
CA MET A 647 -0.69 19.03 2.89
C MET A 647 -0.05 18.47 4.14
N SER A 648 0.07 19.28 5.18
CA SER A 648 0.31 18.76 6.50
C SER A 648 -0.97 18.16 7.07
N SER A 649 -0.79 17.29 8.01
CA SER A 649 -1.84 16.96 8.97
C SER A 649 -1.96 18.11 9.95
N LYS A 650 -1.60 18.11 11.12
CA LYS A 650 -1.64 19.23 12.06
C LYS A 650 -0.24 19.79 12.28
N TYR A 651 -0.12 21.07 12.49
CA TYR A 651 1.11 21.74 12.88
C TYR A 651 0.83 22.59 14.13
N LYS A 652 1.65 22.47 15.13
CA LYS A 652 1.57 23.28 16.33
C LYS A 652 2.59 24.42 16.25
N GLN A 653 2.11 25.64 16.15
CA GLN A 653 2.97 26.82 16.32
C GLN A 653 3.40 27.00 17.77
N ILE A 654 4.61 27.55 17.96
CA ILE A 654 5.27 27.64 19.27
C ILE A 654 4.45 28.43 20.31
N ASP A 655 3.54 29.30 19.90
CA ASP A 655 2.84 30.24 20.81
C ASP A 655 1.31 30.12 20.83
N SER A 656 0.68 29.21 20.09
CA SER A 656 -0.77 29.05 20.09
C SER A 656 -1.27 27.87 19.27
N GLU A 657 -2.50 27.76 19.13
CA GLU A 657 -3.44 26.89 18.45
C GLU A 657 -2.86 25.98 17.34
N ASP A 658 -3.35 24.77 17.27
CA ASP A 658 -3.00 23.81 16.22
C ASP A 658 -3.28 24.43 14.84
N SER A 659 -2.35 24.34 13.93
CA SER A 659 -2.49 24.83 12.56
C SER A 659 -2.11 23.76 11.56
N ARG A 660 -2.60 23.91 10.33
CA ARG A 660 -2.21 23.09 9.17
C ARG A 660 -1.66 23.97 8.08
N TYR A 661 -0.86 23.38 7.22
CA TYR A 661 -0.41 24.07 6.03
C TYR A 661 -0.77 23.32 4.74
N MET A 662 -0.88 24.07 3.68
CA MET A 662 -0.97 23.59 2.32
C MET A 662 0.08 24.26 1.46
N VAL A 663 0.88 23.44 0.79
CA VAL A 663 1.84 23.88 -0.22
C VAL A 663 1.31 23.50 -1.59
N THR A 664 1.31 24.42 -2.53
CA THR A 664 0.95 24.19 -3.94
C THR A 664 2.07 24.62 -4.87
N GLY A 665 2.08 24.07 -6.08
CA GLY A 665 3.03 24.52 -7.10
C GLY A 665 4.44 23.96 -6.98
N LEU A 666 4.66 22.90 -6.18
CA LEU A 666 5.95 22.23 -6.11
C LEU A 666 6.27 21.52 -7.42
N ASP A 667 7.48 21.75 -7.93
CA ASP A 667 8.03 21.06 -9.10
C ASP A 667 9.15 20.10 -8.64
N ALA A 668 9.23 18.92 -9.26
CA ALA A 668 10.32 17.98 -9.02
C ALA A 668 10.82 17.36 -10.33
N LEU A 669 12.11 17.04 -10.37
CA LEU A 669 12.73 16.30 -11.46
C LEU A 669 13.35 15.00 -10.92
N HIS A 670 12.92 13.88 -11.48
CA HIS A 670 13.46 12.57 -11.17
C HIS A 670 14.18 12.02 -12.40
N LEU A 671 15.48 11.87 -12.31
CA LEU A 671 16.32 11.23 -13.32
C LEU A 671 16.89 9.94 -12.77
N GLY A 672 17.15 8.96 -13.61
CA GLY A 672 17.84 7.77 -13.14
C GLY A 672 18.12 6.72 -14.21
N VAL A 673 18.93 5.75 -13.80
CA VAL A 673 19.31 4.57 -14.58
C VAL A 673 19.03 3.33 -13.74
N GLU A 674 18.46 2.32 -14.36
CA GLU A 674 18.13 1.04 -13.75
C GLU A 674 18.71 -0.09 -14.58
N LEU A 675 19.24 -1.10 -13.90
CA LEU A 675 19.77 -2.34 -14.47
C LEU A 675 19.10 -3.52 -13.80
N SER A 676 18.77 -4.54 -14.58
CA SER A 676 18.42 -5.87 -14.08
C SER A 676 19.11 -6.95 -14.89
N PHE A 677 19.50 -8.01 -14.21
CA PHE A 677 20.20 -9.15 -14.79
C PHE A 677 19.66 -10.42 -14.16
N PHE A 678 19.40 -11.42 -14.98
CA PHE A 678 19.08 -12.78 -14.55
C PHE A 678 19.89 -13.77 -15.37
N GLN A 679 20.44 -14.80 -14.72
CA GLN A 679 21.16 -15.88 -15.37
C GLN A 679 20.90 -17.20 -14.67
N ARG A 680 20.47 -18.20 -15.41
CA ARG A 680 20.48 -19.57 -14.98
C ARG A 680 21.79 -20.24 -15.42
N LEU A 681 22.53 -20.76 -14.44
CA LEU A 681 23.79 -21.45 -14.60
C LEU A 681 23.56 -22.96 -14.48
N GLY A 682 23.35 -23.62 -15.61
CA GLY A 682 22.92 -25.00 -15.65
C GLY A 682 21.54 -25.19 -15.01
N ARG A 683 21.29 -26.37 -14.42
CA ARG A 683 20.03 -26.70 -13.71
C ARG A 683 20.07 -26.44 -12.21
N TRP A 684 21.21 -25.97 -11.70
CA TRP A 684 21.47 -25.95 -10.27
C TRP A 684 21.51 -24.56 -9.64
N LEU A 685 21.76 -23.52 -10.43
CA LEU A 685 22.03 -22.22 -9.90
C LEU A 685 21.32 -21.14 -10.72
N GLU A 686 20.64 -20.23 -10.02
CA GLU A 686 20.04 -19.03 -10.56
C GLU A 686 20.66 -17.82 -9.89
N ALA A 687 21.05 -16.84 -10.67
CA ALA A 687 21.66 -15.60 -10.22
C ALA A 687 20.84 -14.41 -10.73
N GLU A 688 20.46 -13.52 -9.84
CA GLU A 688 19.80 -12.27 -10.13
C GLU A 688 20.63 -11.12 -9.59
N ALA A 689 20.68 -10.02 -10.31
CA ALA A 689 21.27 -8.80 -9.83
C ALA A 689 20.49 -7.59 -10.35
N PHE A 690 20.43 -6.56 -9.55
CA PHE A 690 19.85 -5.28 -9.96
C PHE A 690 20.65 -4.10 -9.41
N ALA A 691 20.58 -2.99 -10.12
CA ALA A 691 21.07 -1.71 -9.64
C ALA A 691 20.15 -0.60 -10.09
N SER A 692 20.01 0.41 -9.27
CA SER A 692 19.36 1.66 -9.64
C SER A 692 20.09 2.85 -9.04
N VAL A 693 20.26 3.88 -9.84
CA VAL A 693 20.85 5.15 -9.42
C VAL A 693 19.95 6.27 -9.92
N GLY A 694 19.38 7.01 -8.98
CA GLY A 694 18.54 8.18 -9.25
C GLY A 694 19.21 9.49 -8.85
N ASP A 695 18.72 10.59 -9.36
CA ASP A 695 18.93 11.96 -8.90
C ASP A 695 17.57 12.66 -8.91
N TRP A 696 16.96 12.77 -7.72
CA TRP A 696 15.62 13.29 -7.55
C TRP A 696 15.67 14.55 -6.71
N LYS A 697 15.20 15.67 -7.28
CA LYS A 697 15.30 16.99 -6.66
C LYS A 697 14.07 17.84 -6.89
N TRP A 698 13.72 18.63 -5.91
CA TRP A 698 12.80 19.75 -6.03
C TRP A 698 13.39 20.82 -6.94
N LYS A 699 12.55 21.58 -7.65
CA LYS A 699 12.99 22.46 -8.75
C LYS A 699 12.47 23.88 -8.65
N ASN A 700 11.87 24.25 -7.56
CA ASN A 700 11.44 25.61 -7.28
C ASN A 700 11.20 25.84 -5.80
N ASP A 701 11.21 27.09 -5.42
CA ASP A 701 10.69 27.55 -4.15
C ASP A 701 9.19 27.82 -4.29
N VAL A 702 8.45 27.72 -3.20
CA VAL A 702 6.99 27.81 -3.17
C VAL A 702 6.51 28.58 -1.95
N ASN A 703 5.19 28.71 -1.81
CA ASN A 703 4.59 29.24 -0.59
C ASN A 703 3.73 28.17 0.10
N ALA A 704 3.73 28.17 1.41
CA ALA A 704 2.77 27.45 2.24
C ALA A 704 1.69 28.40 2.76
N ILE A 705 0.43 28.03 2.62
CA ILE A 705 -0.69 28.70 3.29
C ILE A 705 -0.90 27.99 4.61
N ILE A 706 -0.94 28.75 5.68
CA ILE A 706 -1.19 28.25 7.03
C ILE A 706 -2.66 28.51 7.35
N TYR A 707 -3.36 27.46 7.74
CA TYR A 707 -4.74 27.51 8.21
C TYR A 707 -4.77 27.28 9.71
N ASP A 708 -5.55 28.04 10.42
CA ASP A 708 -5.95 27.73 11.78
C ASP A 708 -6.71 26.40 11.80
N ASP A 709 -6.27 25.46 12.63
CA ASP A 709 -6.83 24.09 12.64
C ASP A 709 -8.22 24.05 13.26
N TYR A 710 -8.62 25.12 13.92
CA TYR A 710 -9.91 25.30 14.55
C TYR A 710 -10.93 25.93 13.60
N SER A 711 -10.58 27.03 12.98
CA SER A 711 -11.47 27.79 12.11
C SER A 711 -11.35 27.48 10.62
N GLY A 712 -10.31 26.75 10.21
CA GLY A 712 -10.00 26.53 8.81
C GLY A 712 -9.71 27.83 8.04
N VAL A 713 -9.60 28.97 8.75
CA VAL A 713 -9.30 30.26 8.15
C VAL A 713 -7.80 30.35 7.87
N ALA A 714 -7.43 30.88 6.71
CA ALA A 714 -6.04 31.17 6.40
C ALA A 714 -5.52 32.27 7.31
N VAL A 715 -4.59 31.92 8.20
CA VAL A 715 -4.00 32.84 9.19
C VAL A 715 -2.64 33.34 8.78
N GLY A 716 -2.01 32.74 7.77
CA GLY A 716 -0.70 33.13 7.32
C GLY A 716 -0.28 32.55 5.99
N LYS A 717 0.81 33.09 5.46
CA LYS A 717 1.52 32.61 4.28
C LYS A 717 3.00 32.71 4.54
N VAL A 718 3.75 31.66 4.29
CA VAL A 718 5.20 31.62 4.44
C VAL A 718 5.87 31.15 3.15
N ASP A 719 7.05 31.69 2.87
CA ASP A 719 7.88 31.25 1.78
C ASP A 719 8.61 29.97 2.20
N VAL A 720 8.70 29.01 1.28
CA VAL A 720 9.34 27.71 1.46
C VAL A 720 10.46 27.57 0.45
N TYR A 721 11.68 27.52 0.94
CA TYR A 721 12.90 27.49 0.13
C TYR A 721 13.39 26.05 -0.03
N CYS A 722 13.02 25.40 -1.14
CA CYS A 722 13.31 23.99 -1.38
C CYS A 722 13.91 23.69 -2.75
N ASP A 723 14.19 24.69 -3.59
CA ASP A 723 14.84 24.47 -4.88
C ASP A 723 16.22 23.81 -4.71
N GLY A 724 16.44 22.71 -5.43
CA GLY A 724 17.67 21.93 -5.39
C GLY A 724 17.73 20.87 -4.28
N LEU A 725 16.82 20.88 -3.30
CA LEU A 725 16.78 19.87 -2.24
C LEU A 725 16.47 18.47 -2.79
N PRO A 726 17.12 17.41 -2.27
CA PRO A 726 16.79 16.04 -2.63
C PRO A 726 15.35 15.68 -2.23
N VAL A 727 14.68 14.86 -3.05
CA VAL A 727 13.41 14.22 -2.66
C VAL A 727 13.72 13.11 -1.68
N GLY A 728 13.00 13.09 -0.55
CA GLY A 728 13.19 12.16 0.56
C GLY A 728 12.43 10.84 0.44
N ASP A 729 12.47 10.08 1.52
CA ASP A 729 11.68 8.88 1.79
C ASP A 729 11.98 7.64 0.90
N ALA A 730 12.97 7.68 0.03
CA ALA A 730 13.41 6.52 -0.73
C ALA A 730 14.90 6.61 -1.11
N PRO A 731 15.63 5.48 -1.15
CA PRO A 731 17.03 5.47 -1.52
C PRO A 731 17.21 5.77 -3.02
N GLN A 732 18.04 6.75 -3.32
CA GLN A 732 18.38 7.11 -4.69
C GLN A 732 19.45 6.17 -5.29
N THR A 733 20.07 5.32 -4.47
CA THR A 733 20.95 4.24 -4.90
C THR A 733 20.53 2.93 -4.26
N GLN A 734 20.23 1.95 -5.08
CA GLN A 734 19.94 0.59 -4.65
C GLN A 734 20.76 -0.40 -5.50
N ILE A 735 21.38 -1.37 -4.85
CA ILE A 735 22.05 -2.49 -5.53
C ILE A 735 21.61 -3.76 -4.81
N GLY A 736 21.29 -4.80 -5.54
CA GLY A 736 20.92 -6.08 -4.95
C GLY A 736 21.36 -7.26 -5.78
N ALA A 737 21.53 -8.37 -5.11
CA ALA A 737 21.85 -9.65 -5.74
C ALA A 737 21.17 -10.79 -4.99
N ASN A 738 20.66 -11.77 -5.74
CA ASN A 738 20.11 -13.01 -5.24
C ASN A 738 20.84 -14.19 -5.92
N LEU A 739 21.14 -15.20 -5.14
CA LEU A 739 21.74 -16.44 -5.62
C LEU A 739 20.91 -17.60 -5.07
N LYS A 740 20.25 -18.37 -5.94
CA LYS A 740 19.41 -19.50 -5.57
C LYS A 740 20.05 -20.79 -6.10
N ALA A 741 20.38 -21.69 -5.21
CA ALA A 741 20.88 -23.02 -5.55
C ALA A 741 19.75 -24.06 -5.41
N LEU A 742 19.48 -24.76 -6.51
CA LEU A 742 18.54 -25.88 -6.58
C LEU A 742 19.33 -27.19 -6.37
N LEU A 743 19.19 -27.80 -5.20
CA LEU A 743 19.96 -28.98 -4.80
C LEU A 743 19.15 -30.27 -5.03
N PRO A 744 19.83 -31.42 -5.14
CA PRO A 744 19.16 -32.70 -5.27
C PRO A 744 18.14 -32.97 -4.14
N LYS A 745 17.19 -33.84 -4.40
CA LYS A 745 16.16 -34.30 -3.44
C LYS A 745 15.22 -33.19 -2.93
N GLY A 746 15.03 -32.12 -3.71
CA GLY A 746 14.06 -31.08 -3.42
C GLY A 746 14.55 -30.00 -2.45
N PHE A 747 15.84 -29.92 -2.16
CA PHE A 747 16.41 -28.82 -1.39
C PHE A 747 16.66 -27.59 -2.26
N ALA A 748 16.38 -26.42 -1.74
CA ALA A 748 16.81 -25.16 -2.32
C ALA A 748 17.38 -24.25 -1.23
N VAL A 749 18.40 -23.48 -1.58
CA VAL A 749 19.01 -22.47 -0.70
C VAL A 749 19.14 -21.20 -1.49
N ARG A 750 18.76 -20.08 -0.89
CA ARG A 750 18.93 -18.75 -1.49
C ARG A 750 19.67 -17.84 -0.54
N ALA A 751 20.57 -17.03 -1.07
CA ALA A 751 21.17 -15.89 -0.40
C ALA A 751 20.74 -14.61 -1.12
N SER A 752 20.34 -13.60 -0.37
CA SER A 752 19.94 -12.29 -0.87
C SER A 752 20.74 -11.20 -0.19
N TRP A 753 21.25 -10.28 -0.97
CA TRP A 753 21.96 -9.12 -0.47
C TRP A 753 21.42 -7.85 -1.11
N GLN A 754 21.27 -6.78 -0.32
CA GLN A 754 20.84 -5.47 -0.77
C GLN A 754 21.66 -4.38 -0.11
N PHE A 755 22.05 -3.37 -0.89
CA PHE A 755 22.66 -2.14 -0.46
C PHE A 755 21.77 -0.96 -0.82
N ASN A 756 21.57 -0.03 0.13
CA ASN A 756 20.81 1.21 -0.05
C ASN A 756 21.67 2.38 0.41
N ASP A 757 21.66 3.44 -0.39
CA ASP A 757 22.40 4.69 -0.13
C ASP A 757 21.69 5.90 -0.71
N ARG A 758 22.18 7.10 -0.35
CA ARG A 758 21.63 8.40 -0.77
C ARG A 758 20.12 8.49 -0.52
N MET A 759 19.72 8.09 0.66
CA MET A 759 18.37 8.27 1.17
C MET A 759 18.35 9.53 2.05
N TYR A 760 17.37 10.38 1.87
CA TYR A 760 17.22 11.63 2.59
C TYR A 760 15.91 11.59 3.40
N ALA A 761 15.90 12.26 4.54
CA ALA A 761 14.70 12.49 5.31
C ALA A 761 13.72 13.37 4.51
N ASP A 762 12.42 13.12 4.70
CA ASP A 762 11.39 13.98 4.13
C ASP A 762 11.40 15.35 4.83
N PHE A 763 11.46 16.44 4.08
CA PHE A 763 11.53 17.77 4.66
C PHE A 763 10.15 18.25 5.17
N ASP A 764 10.18 19.09 6.19
CA ASP A 764 9.01 19.86 6.62
C ASP A 764 9.05 21.24 5.96
N PRO A 765 8.05 21.63 5.17
CA PRO A 765 8.03 22.95 4.55
C PRO A 765 8.21 24.11 5.53
N LEU A 766 7.75 23.98 6.77
CA LEU A 766 7.82 25.03 7.77
C LEU A 766 9.21 25.15 8.46
N THR A 767 10.11 24.20 8.23
CA THR A 767 11.53 24.33 8.62
C THR A 767 12.39 24.93 7.51
N ARG A 768 11.81 25.27 6.35
CA ARG A 768 12.49 25.77 5.16
C ARG A 768 12.11 27.22 4.83
N THR A 769 12.03 28.07 5.83
CA THR A 769 11.58 29.45 5.70
C THR A 769 12.73 30.49 5.59
N ASP A 770 13.96 30.05 5.73
CA ASP A 770 15.14 30.89 5.53
C ASP A 770 15.67 30.80 4.09
N PRO A 771 15.75 31.89 3.32
CA PRO A 771 16.26 31.89 1.95
C PRO A 771 17.72 31.45 1.84
N GLU A 772 18.51 31.62 2.89
CA GLU A 772 19.92 31.24 2.91
C GLU A 772 20.11 29.75 3.28
N ASP A 773 19.11 29.10 3.85
CA ASP A 773 19.17 27.69 4.20
C ASP A 773 18.84 26.84 2.97
N ARG A 774 19.89 26.34 2.31
CA ARG A 774 19.82 25.38 1.19
C ARG A 774 20.46 24.03 1.59
N THR A 775 20.65 23.80 2.88
CA THR A 775 21.21 22.56 3.40
C THR A 775 20.33 21.39 2.99
N PRO A 776 20.84 20.33 2.35
CA PRO A 776 20.05 19.14 2.08
C PRO A 776 19.43 18.56 3.37
N SER A 777 18.22 18.02 3.27
CA SER A 777 17.64 17.26 4.37
C SER A 777 18.61 16.20 4.84
N TYR A 778 18.52 15.82 6.13
CA TYR A 778 19.40 14.83 6.74
C TYR A 778 19.53 13.59 5.85
N ARG A 779 20.77 13.28 5.45
CA ARG A 779 21.07 12.08 4.68
C ARG A 779 21.20 10.89 5.63
N LEU A 780 20.31 9.93 5.46
CA LEU A 780 20.29 8.71 6.27
C LEU A 780 21.56 7.87 5.99
N PRO A 781 22.09 7.16 7.00
CA PRO A 781 23.22 6.26 6.84
C PRO A 781 22.94 5.19 5.78
N SER A 782 23.93 4.91 4.94
CA SER A 782 23.86 3.78 4.01
C SER A 782 23.87 2.45 4.76
N TYR A 783 23.21 1.43 4.19
CA TYR A 783 23.13 0.14 4.87
C TYR A 783 23.14 -1.05 3.92
N HIS A 784 23.54 -2.20 4.47
CA HIS A 784 23.52 -3.50 3.81
C HIS A 784 22.57 -4.43 4.55
N LEU A 785 21.74 -5.15 3.81
CA LEU A 785 20.92 -6.24 4.34
C LEU A 785 21.34 -7.54 3.67
N LEU A 786 21.52 -8.57 4.48
CA LEU A 786 21.80 -9.94 4.04
C LEU A 786 20.67 -10.84 4.54
N GLY A 787 20.06 -11.59 3.65
CA GLY A 787 19.11 -12.64 3.96
C GLY A 787 19.60 -14.00 3.45
N ALA A 788 19.12 -15.07 4.06
CA ALA A 788 19.32 -16.42 3.56
C ALA A 788 18.10 -17.27 3.86
N ASP A 789 17.70 -18.06 2.89
CA ASP A 789 16.56 -18.98 3.00
C ASP A 789 17.01 -20.39 2.67
N ALA A 790 16.40 -21.36 3.32
CA ALA A 790 16.53 -22.77 2.98
C ALA A 790 15.14 -23.40 2.92
N SER A 791 14.88 -24.20 1.92
CA SER A 791 13.64 -24.93 1.79
C SER A 791 13.86 -26.36 1.32
N TRP A 792 12.92 -27.21 1.66
CA TRP A 792 12.84 -28.57 1.18
C TRP A 792 11.43 -28.87 0.71
N THR A 793 11.30 -29.44 -0.51
CA THR A 793 10.03 -29.90 -1.07
C THR A 793 10.10 -31.39 -1.36
N GLY A 794 9.25 -32.16 -0.70
CA GLY A 794 9.08 -33.59 -0.91
C GLY A 794 7.75 -33.89 -1.58
N ASN A 795 7.75 -34.77 -2.58
CA ASN A 795 6.55 -35.26 -3.27
C ASN A 795 6.14 -36.62 -2.73
N PHE A 796 4.90 -36.75 -2.28
CA PHE A 796 4.33 -37.92 -1.62
C PHE A 796 3.07 -38.41 -2.37
N GLY A 797 3.26 -38.86 -3.60
CA GLY A 797 2.17 -39.35 -4.45
C GLY A 797 1.22 -38.22 -4.88
N LYS A 798 0.12 -38.02 -4.13
CA LYS A 798 -0.90 -37.01 -4.49
C LYS A 798 -0.67 -35.64 -3.86
N PHE A 799 0.29 -35.47 -2.98
CA PHE A 799 0.57 -34.19 -2.37
C PHE A 799 2.09 -33.90 -2.32
N SER A 800 2.42 -32.66 -2.28
CA SER A 800 3.75 -32.14 -1.98
C SER A 800 3.75 -31.44 -0.63
N LEU A 801 4.86 -31.59 0.10
CA LEU A 801 5.13 -30.86 1.34
C LEU A 801 6.37 -30.01 1.14
N THR A 802 6.24 -28.70 1.37
CA THR A 802 7.37 -27.78 1.43
C THR A 802 7.52 -27.30 2.86
N VAL A 803 8.75 -27.34 3.38
CA VAL A 803 9.13 -26.69 4.64
C VAL A 803 10.24 -25.70 4.35
N PHE A 804 10.27 -24.58 5.09
CA PHE A 804 11.29 -23.56 4.88
C PHE A 804 11.63 -22.80 6.15
N VAL A 805 12.81 -22.20 6.14
CA VAL A 805 13.28 -21.21 7.11
C VAL A 805 13.92 -20.06 6.35
N GLN A 806 13.67 -18.84 6.82
CA GLN A 806 14.23 -17.60 6.26
C GLN A 806 14.90 -16.81 7.37
N GLY A 807 16.12 -16.41 7.19
CA GLY A 807 16.82 -15.48 8.06
C GLY A 807 16.91 -14.12 7.40
N ASN A 808 16.43 -13.09 8.10
CA ASN A 808 16.39 -11.71 7.62
C ASN A 808 17.41 -10.87 8.38
N ASN A 809 17.99 -9.89 7.68
CA ASN A 809 19.00 -8.98 8.26
C ASN A 809 20.07 -9.72 9.08
N LEU A 810 20.67 -10.77 8.51
CA LEU A 810 21.63 -11.66 9.20
C LEU A 810 22.87 -10.92 9.70
N LEU A 811 23.20 -9.79 9.09
CA LEU A 811 24.29 -8.91 9.56
C LEU A 811 23.92 -8.17 10.86
N GLY A 812 22.64 -8.12 11.22
CA GLY A 812 22.15 -7.35 12.37
C GLY A 812 22.30 -5.84 12.18
N THR A 813 22.23 -5.37 10.94
CA THR A 813 22.36 -3.96 10.60
C THR A 813 21.22 -3.16 11.20
N SER A 814 21.54 -2.14 12.00
CA SER A 814 20.57 -1.09 12.36
C SER A 814 20.42 -0.15 11.18
N PHE A 815 19.20 0.01 10.67
CA PHE A 815 18.94 0.85 9.52
C PHE A 815 17.62 1.61 9.67
N ILE A 816 17.55 2.75 9.01
CA ILE A 816 16.39 3.62 9.00
C ILE A 816 15.59 3.36 7.72
N GLU A 817 14.30 3.07 7.86
CA GLU A 817 13.41 2.87 6.71
C GLU A 817 12.94 4.20 6.13
N ARG A 818 12.68 5.20 6.96
CA ARG A 818 12.24 6.54 6.57
C ARG A 818 12.21 7.48 7.78
N GLY A 819 12.13 8.78 7.54
CA GLY A 819 12.01 9.72 8.63
C GLY A 819 11.80 11.17 8.18
N LYS A 820 11.62 12.03 9.16
CA LYS A 820 11.45 13.47 9.03
C LYS A 820 12.74 14.20 9.35
N ASP A 821 13.03 15.16 8.51
CA ASP A 821 14.09 16.13 8.71
C ASP A 821 13.75 17.06 9.88
N GLY A 822 14.74 17.38 10.66
CA GLY A 822 14.58 18.33 11.76
C GLY A 822 15.06 19.73 11.37
N SER A 823 14.99 20.65 12.32
CA SER A 823 15.33 22.06 12.09
C SER A 823 16.82 22.32 11.81
N SER A 824 17.72 21.42 12.25
CA SER A 824 19.15 21.54 12.04
C SER A 824 19.68 20.66 10.91
N HIS A 825 18.82 19.85 10.26
CA HIS A 825 19.15 18.96 9.15
C HIS A 825 20.25 17.94 9.48
N ASP A 826 20.27 17.50 10.73
CA ASP A 826 21.27 16.60 11.33
C ASP A 826 20.66 15.40 12.05
N SER A 827 21.51 14.55 12.62
CA SER A 827 21.07 13.39 13.40
C SER A 827 20.37 13.75 14.71
N ASP A 828 20.64 14.92 15.28
CA ASP A 828 20.15 15.27 16.60
C ASP A 828 18.70 15.72 16.57
N THR A 829 18.30 16.35 15.47
CA THR A 829 16.93 16.81 15.25
C THR A 829 16.10 15.88 14.37
N PHE A 830 16.73 14.89 13.74
CA PHE A 830 16.05 13.87 12.92
C PHE A 830 15.19 12.93 13.77
N THR A 831 14.03 12.51 13.20
CA THR A 831 13.22 11.43 13.76
C THR A 831 12.78 10.45 12.67
N GLY A 832 12.76 9.14 12.96
CA GLY A 832 12.48 8.13 11.95
C GLY A 832 11.85 6.84 12.45
N PHE A 833 11.58 5.95 11.50
CA PHE A 833 11.22 4.56 11.72
C PHE A 833 12.40 3.68 11.36
N TRP A 834 12.81 2.84 12.30
CA TRP A 834 13.89 1.87 12.10
C TRP A 834 13.33 0.55 11.63
N GLY A 835 14.06 -0.08 10.72
CA GLY A 835 13.76 -1.43 10.26
C GLY A 835 14.09 -2.49 11.30
N PHE A 836 13.63 -3.71 11.04
CA PHE A 836 13.80 -4.82 11.95
C PHE A 836 15.27 -5.25 12.04
N GLY A 837 15.72 -5.55 13.24
CA GLY A 837 16.98 -6.21 13.49
C GLY A 837 17.01 -7.63 12.89
N ARG A 838 17.97 -8.43 13.30
CA ARG A 838 18.05 -9.84 12.90
C ARG A 838 16.79 -10.58 13.36
N ASN A 839 16.12 -11.28 12.44
CA ASN A 839 14.93 -12.07 12.72
C ASN A 839 14.83 -13.28 11.78
N ALA A 840 13.97 -14.22 12.12
CA ALA A 840 13.77 -15.43 11.34
C ALA A 840 12.28 -15.75 11.17
N ASP A 841 11.93 -16.21 9.97
CA ASP A 841 10.62 -16.76 9.63
C ASP A 841 10.76 -18.25 9.31
N PHE A 842 9.69 -19.00 9.57
CA PHE A 842 9.63 -20.42 9.24
C PHE A 842 8.23 -20.80 8.80
N GLY A 843 8.13 -21.90 8.06
CA GLY A 843 6.80 -22.34 7.63
C GLY A 843 6.78 -23.70 6.99
N ALA A 844 5.57 -24.16 6.77
CA ALA A 844 5.26 -25.39 6.06
C ALA A 844 4.04 -25.21 5.18
N ARG A 845 4.05 -25.83 4.00
CA ARG A 845 2.96 -25.82 3.03
C ARG A 845 2.75 -27.23 2.48
N ILE A 846 1.49 -27.63 2.42
CA ILE A 846 1.05 -28.85 1.77
C ILE A 846 0.16 -28.48 0.58
N SER A 847 0.41 -29.07 -0.58
CA SER A 847 -0.34 -28.84 -1.82
C SER A 847 -0.74 -30.17 -2.46
N PHE A 848 -1.99 -30.23 -2.97
CA PHE A 848 -2.60 -31.41 -3.60
C PHE A 848 -2.92 -31.15 -5.06
#